data_425a7345f672865c70d54c6dcdd1b309
#
_entry.id   425a7345f672865c70d54c6dcdd1b309
#
_cell.length_a   1.000
_cell.length_b   1.000
_cell.length_c   1.000
_cell.angle_alpha   90.00
_cell.angle_beta   90.00
_cell.angle_gamma   90.00
#
_symmetry.space_group_name_H-M   'P 1'
#
loop_
_entity.id
_entity.type
_entity.pdbx_description
1 polymer ?
#
loop_
_entity_poly.entity_id
_entity_poly.type
_entity_poly.pdbx_seq_one_letter_code
_entity_poly.pdbx_strand_id
1 'polypeptide(L)'
;MKNRLPLIAALSLCLSSAFADEGMWTFNNFPSDKVEQAYGFRPGQAWLDHLRMASVRIAGGCSASLVSSAGLVMTNHHCARSCIENLSGLRHSDYNRDGFFAKTTADEARCPGMEMNQLVEITDVTKRVQDATQDTKPESFNDVQRATLAAIEKECGTADDVRCEVVTLYQGGRYDLYKYRRYQDIRLVFAPEDRIAFFGGDPDNFNFPRYDLDVSMVRIYGSDGKPLRNAEHLAWSDGKLKDGDLTFVSGNPGGTARGLTLAQFDDERDDALPRNMLYLAELRGYVTQYQERGAEQKRQSNDLLFGAENSLKVNKGRHEALADTAFHDQLAANEKGLRARVMQDPVLARQYGGVWDTIAELVRKDQAYRNEYMALERGLRSSSLFTIARGLVRHGDEMGKPNGDRLREFGESRLPQMKASLLANKPVYDELEISMLTWSLTRLRADLGADHPIVKRVFGKRSPAQIASDAVLHTRLKAQQVDAHGNVVGGLRKTLYDGGKAAVDASHDPMIELARALDPDSRAIRNKVETEVDGPLKRQQELLAKARFAVYGNGTYPDATFTLRLSYGTVKGWNEGGHAVPPFTVVGGAFDRATGADPYELPDSWITSRNRLDPATPMDFVTTNDIIGGNSGSPLVNRNGEVAGLIFDGNIHSLGGDYGYDPTLNRAVAVDSAVLLEAMDKVYGAGRLVKELTDSTTALAAGKSAGTR
;
A
#
# COMPACT_ATOMS: atom_id res chain seq x y z
N MET A 1 -18.24 73.10 25.82
CA MET A 1 -18.84 71.85 25.32
C MET A 1 -17.68 70.99 24.86
N LYS A 2 -17.32 69.95 25.62
CA LYS A 2 -16.17 69.07 25.34
C LYS A 2 -16.69 67.76 24.64
N ASN A 3 -16.33 67.59 23.36
CA ASN A 3 -16.58 66.38 22.59
C ASN A 3 -15.62 65.28 23.08
N ARG A 4 -16.19 64.19 23.61
CA ARG A 4 -15.48 62.93 23.87
C ARG A 4 -15.75 61.97 22.71
N LEU A 5 -14.73 61.65 21.90
CA LEU A 5 -14.75 60.54 20.97
C LEU A 5 -14.61 59.22 21.81
N PRO A 6 -15.41 58.16 21.47
CA PRO A 6 -15.17 56.86 22.05
C PRO A 6 -14.02 56.15 21.31
N LEU A 7 -13.06 55.69 22.09
CA LEU A 7 -11.98 54.79 21.63
C LEU A 7 -12.56 53.42 21.38
N ILE A 8 -12.77 53.05 20.11
CA ILE A 8 -13.13 51.67 19.73
C ILE A 8 -11.83 50.84 19.78
N ALA A 9 -11.69 50.08 20.84
CA ALA A 9 -10.68 49.03 20.94
C ALA A 9 -11.04 47.93 19.92
N ALA A 10 -10.34 47.90 18.80
CA ALA A 10 -10.40 46.76 17.88
C ALA A 10 -9.77 45.54 18.57
N LEU A 11 -10.63 44.65 19.08
CA LEU A 11 -10.23 43.30 19.49
C LEU A 11 -9.82 42.59 18.20
N SER A 12 -8.53 42.52 17.89
CA SER A 12 -8.00 41.58 16.94
C SER A 12 -8.24 40.16 17.48
N LEU A 13 -9.34 39.54 17.06
CA LEU A 13 -9.45 38.10 17.15
C LEU A 13 -8.32 37.53 16.26
N CYS A 14 -7.20 37.18 16.89
CA CYS A 14 -6.32 36.20 16.31
C CYS A 14 -7.14 34.92 16.16
N LEU A 15 -7.76 34.75 15.00
CA LEU A 15 -8.12 33.40 14.51
C LEU A 15 -6.78 32.66 14.42
N SER A 16 -6.44 31.95 15.50
CA SER A 16 -5.50 30.85 15.42
C SER A 16 -6.05 29.94 14.31
N SER A 17 -5.44 30.05 13.13
CA SER A 17 -5.59 29.02 12.10
C SER A 17 -5.34 27.72 12.84
N ALA A 18 -6.39 26.89 12.99
CA ALA A 18 -6.22 25.53 13.46
C ALA A 18 -5.19 24.94 12.48
N PHE A 19 -3.97 24.68 12.98
CA PHE A 19 -2.96 23.99 12.19
C PHE A 19 -3.57 22.65 11.86
N ALA A 20 -3.88 22.44 10.58
CA ALA A 20 -4.36 21.16 10.12
C ALA A 20 -3.27 20.13 10.40
N ASP A 21 -3.65 18.95 10.93
CA ASP A 21 -2.75 17.81 11.17
C ASP A 21 -2.30 17.16 9.83
N GLU A 22 -2.41 17.91 8.76
CA GLU A 22 -2.12 17.50 7.40
C GLU A 22 -0.66 17.15 7.20
N GLY A 23 -0.42 16.02 6.56
CA GLY A 23 0.88 15.62 6.06
C GLY A 23 1.36 14.25 6.53
N MET A 24 1.86 13.50 5.54
CA MET A 24 2.58 12.25 5.73
C MET A 24 4.08 12.51 5.55
N TRP A 25 4.73 12.88 6.65
CA TRP A 25 6.09 13.41 6.68
C TRP A 25 7.14 12.30 6.59
N THR A 26 8.25 12.58 5.93
CA THR A 26 9.42 11.69 6.02
C THR A 26 10.12 11.83 7.38
N PHE A 27 10.72 10.76 7.89
CA PHE A 27 11.38 10.77 9.21
C PHE A 27 12.57 11.73 9.30
N ASN A 28 13.25 11.98 8.18
CA ASN A 28 14.36 12.96 8.09
C ASN A 28 13.92 14.40 7.83
N ASN A 29 12.60 14.66 7.75
CA ASN A 29 12.03 16.01 7.62
C ASN A 29 10.72 16.12 8.43
N PHE A 30 10.65 15.52 9.61
CA PHE A 30 9.47 15.59 10.46
C PHE A 30 9.37 16.95 11.14
N PRO A 31 8.18 17.61 11.17
CA PRO A 31 8.02 18.98 11.66
C PRO A 31 7.87 19.04 13.19
N SER A 32 8.87 18.60 13.96
CA SER A 32 8.82 18.53 15.42
C SER A 32 8.47 19.87 16.08
N ASP A 33 8.92 21.00 15.50
CA ASP A 33 8.62 22.36 15.99
C ASP A 33 7.11 22.70 15.86
N LYS A 34 6.47 22.28 14.76
CA LYS A 34 5.03 22.48 14.57
C LYS A 34 4.23 21.68 15.58
N VAL A 35 4.63 20.41 15.82
CA VAL A 35 3.99 19.53 16.80
C VAL A 35 4.14 20.08 18.22
N GLU A 36 5.33 20.60 18.57
CA GLU A 36 5.56 21.24 19.86
C GLU A 36 4.68 22.49 20.05
N GLN A 37 4.60 23.32 19.02
CA GLN A 37 3.77 24.53 19.06
C GLN A 37 2.26 24.20 19.20
N ALA A 38 1.78 23.17 18.51
CA ALA A 38 0.35 22.81 18.51
C ALA A 38 -0.06 22.00 19.74
N TYR A 39 0.81 21.09 20.21
CA TYR A 39 0.46 20.06 21.19
C TYR A 39 1.34 20.02 22.44
N GLY A 40 2.34 20.88 22.54
CA GLY A 40 3.27 20.92 23.69
C GLY A 40 4.14 19.67 23.80
N PHE A 41 4.34 18.93 22.69
CA PHE A 41 5.18 17.75 22.62
C PHE A 41 6.15 17.85 21.44
N ARG A 42 7.45 17.68 21.70
CA ARG A 42 8.50 17.68 20.69
C ARG A 42 9.09 16.30 20.51
N PRO A 43 8.78 15.56 19.45
CA PRO A 43 9.48 14.31 19.15
C PRO A 43 10.98 14.57 18.97
N GLY A 44 11.81 13.94 19.82
CA GLY A 44 13.27 13.99 19.69
C GLY A 44 13.79 12.96 18.69
N GLN A 45 15.05 13.10 18.25
CA GLN A 45 15.64 12.21 17.25
C GLN A 45 15.62 10.74 17.69
N ALA A 46 15.96 10.44 18.96
CA ALA A 46 15.94 9.08 19.49
C ALA A 46 14.53 8.45 19.46
N TRP A 47 13.48 9.24 19.71
CA TRP A 47 12.09 8.81 19.62
C TRP A 47 11.70 8.51 18.16
N LEU A 48 12.10 9.39 17.23
CA LEU A 48 11.87 9.20 15.79
C LEU A 48 12.60 7.96 15.26
N ASP A 49 13.86 7.77 15.65
CA ASP A 49 14.67 6.62 15.23
C ASP A 49 14.12 5.31 15.77
N HIS A 50 13.68 5.27 17.02
CA HIS A 50 13.06 4.10 17.64
C HIS A 50 11.77 3.71 16.88
N LEU A 51 10.89 4.67 16.62
CA LEU A 51 9.64 4.43 15.90
C LEU A 51 9.89 3.98 14.45
N ARG A 52 10.86 4.61 13.77
CA ARG A 52 11.30 4.21 12.42
C ARG A 52 11.81 2.77 12.39
N MET A 53 12.65 2.39 13.33
CA MET A 53 13.24 1.07 13.40
C MET A 53 12.25 -0.02 13.84
N ALA A 54 11.23 0.33 14.59
CA ALA A 54 10.17 -0.61 14.95
C ALA A 54 9.10 -0.78 13.85
N SER A 55 9.05 0.13 12.87
CA SER A 55 8.09 0.09 11.76
C SER A 55 8.61 -0.76 10.61
N VAL A 56 7.71 -1.52 9.97
CA VAL A 56 8.04 -2.48 8.92
C VAL A 56 7.11 -2.29 7.73
N ARG A 57 7.64 -2.37 6.50
CA ARG A 57 6.88 -2.38 5.26
C ARG A 57 6.64 -3.81 4.80
N ILE A 58 5.37 -4.21 4.59
CA ILE A 58 5.04 -5.44 3.87
C ILE A 58 5.10 -5.13 2.37
N ALA A 59 5.93 -5.84 1.63
CA ALA A 59 6.20 -5.55 0.22
C ALA A 59 4.97 -5.65 -0.70
N GLY A 60 3.90 -6.29 -0.24
CA GLY A 60 2.63 -6.46 -0.95
C GLY A 60 1.64 -5.31 -0.84
N GLY A 61 1.92 -4.24 -0.06
CA GLY A 61 1.02 -3.08 -0.03
C GLY A 61 0.60 -2.58 1.35
N CYS A 62 1.13 -3.12 2.45
CA CYS A 62 0.74 -2.78 3.82
C CYS A 62 1.92 -2.36 4.69
N SER A 63 1.57 -1.91 5.89
CA SER A 63 2.48 -1.60 6.99
C SER A 63 2.40 -2.64 8.09
N ALA A 64 3.35 -2.64 9.00
CA ALA A 64 3.40 -3.50 10.16
C ALA A 64 4.34 -2.90 11.22
N SER A 65 4.37 -3.48 12.42
CA SER A 65 5.31 -3.08 13.47
C SER A 65 5.85 -4.26 14.27
N LEU A 66 7.13 -4.20 14.63
CA LEU A 66 7.73 -5.09 15.61
C LEU A 66 7.19 -4.75 17.00
N VAL A 67 6.60 -5.74 17.67
CA VAL A 67 5.94 -5.58 18.98
C VAL A 67 6.53 -6.49 20.07
N SER A 68 7.59 -7.24 19.74
CA SER A 68 8.35 -7.99 20.73
C SER A 68 9.83 -8.10 20.36
N SER A 69 10.66 -8.35 21.36
CA SER A 69 12.09 -8.64 21.18
C SER A 69 12.37 -9.97 20.47
N ALA A 70 11.34 -10.83 20.33
CA ALA A 70 11.42 -12.13 19.66
C ALA A 70 10.84 -12.11 18.24
N GLY A 71 10.84 -10.94 17.58
CA GLY A 71 10.47 -10.79 16.18
C GLY A 71 8.99 -10.92 15.88
N LEU A 72 8.11 -10.80 16.91
CA LEU A 72 6.67 -10.74 16.69
C LEU A 72 6.30 -9.42 16.02
N VAL A 73 5.50 -9.49 14.97
CA VAL A 73 5.08 -8.35 14.15
C VAL A 73 3.56 -8.29 14.13
N MET A 74 3.01 -7.11 14.40
CA MET A 74 1.58 -6.80 14.32
C MET A 74 1.27 -6.16 12.96
N THR A 75 0.19 -6.61 12.33
CA THR A 75 -0.40 -6.04 11.11
C THR A 75 -1.89 -6.33 11.06
N ASN A 76 -2.60 -5.88 10.02
CA ASN A 76 -4.01 -6.21 9.86
C ASN A 76 -4.24 -7.65 9.36
N HIS A 77 -5.44 -8.15 9.60
CA HIS A 77 -5.91 -9.42 9.03
C HIS A 77 -5.94 -9.33 7.50
N HIS A 78 -6.53 -8.27 6.94
CA HIS A 78 -6.60 -8.09 5.50
C HIS A 78 -5.21 -7.96 4.86
N CYS A 79 -4.18 -7.48 5.56
CA CYS A 79 -2.78 -7.49 5.09
C CYS A 79 -2.17 -8.89 5.07
N ALA A 80 -2.60 -9.78 5.97
CA ALA A 80 -2.19 -11.18 6.02
C ALA A 80 -3.11 -12.10 5.19
N ARG A 81 -4.24 -11.60 4.65
CA ARG A 81 -5.28 -12.38 3.95
C ARG A 81 -4.71 -13.32 2.91
N SER A 82 -3.83 -12.84 2.04
CA SER A 82 -3.18 -13.70 1.03
C SER A 82 -2.33 -14.83 1.63
N CYS A 83 -1.69 -14.60 2.79
CA CYS A 83 -1.00 -15.68 3.51
C CYS A 83 -1.99 -16.69 4.08
N ILE A 84 -3.04 -16.23 4.75
CA ILE A 84 -4.09 -17.04 5.36
C ILE A 84 -4.75 -17.92 4.29
N GLU A 85 -5.12 -17.33 3.15
CA GLU A 85 -5.74 -18.05 2.02
C GLU A 85 -4.80 -19.10 1.41
N ASN A 86 -3.54 -18.76 1.17
CA ASN A 86 -2.56 -19.69 0.65
C ASN A 86 -2.33 -20.88 1.61
N LEU A 87 -2.25 -20.62 2.91
CA LEU A 87 -2.11 -21.66 3.93
C LEU A 87 -3.35 -22.53 4.03
N SER A 88 -4.54 -21.94 3.91
CA SER A 88 -5.81 -22.66 3.86
C SER A 88 -5.83 -23.66 2.70
N GLY A 89 -5.48 -23.21 1.48
CA GLY A 89 -5.40 -24.07 0.31
C GLY A 89 -4.30 -25.14 0.42
N LEU A 90 -3.12 -24.81 0.90
CA LEU A 90 -1.99 -25.74 1.05
C LEU A 90 -2.24 -26.80 2.13
N ARG A 91 -3.01 -26.50 3.16
CA ARG A 91 -3.29 -27.41 4.30
C ARG A 91 -4.66 -28.05 4.24
N HIS A 92 -5.46 -27.77 3.20
CA HIS A 92 -6.85 -28.22 3.06
C HIS A 92 -7.70 -27.84 4.29
N SER A 93 -7.52 -26.60 4.77
CA SER A 93 -8.21 -26.02 5.92
C SER A 93 -8.96 -24.76 5.48
N ASP A 94 -9.73 -24.14 6.35
CA ASP A 94 -10.36 -22.86 6.09
C ASP A 94 -10.05 -21.88 7.23
N TYR A 95 -8.83 -21.33 7.20
CA TYR A 95 -8.39 -20.40 8.23
C TYR A 95 -9.07 -19.02 8.17
N ASN A 96 -9.71 -18.68 7.05
CA ASN A 96 -10.57 -17.50 7.00
C ASN A 96 -11.82 -17.67 7.84
N ARG A 97 -12.42 -18.89 7.80
CA ARG A 97 -13.59 -19.23 8.61
C ARG A 97 -13.23 -19.54 10.07
N ASP A 98 -12.19 -20.33 10.29
CA ASP A 98 -11.89 -20.96 11.57
C ASP A 98 -10.86 -20.18 12.41
N GLY A 99 -10.25 -19.13 11.83
CA GLY A 99 -9.09 -18.46 12.41
C GLY A 99 -7.84 -19.35 12.42
N PHE A 100 -6.72 -18.76 12.86
CA PHE A 100 -5.45 -19.47 13.03
C PHE A 100 -4.75 -19.03 14.31
N PHE A 101 -4.31 -19.99 15.12
CA PHE A 101 -3.45 -19.72 16.26
C PHE A 101 -2.38 -20.82 16.41
N ALA A 102 -1.11 -20.44 16.25
CA ALA A 102 0.04 -21.28 16.54
C ALA A 102 0.25 -21.41 18.05
N LYS A 103 -0.02 -22.58 18.62
CA LYS A 103 0.15 -22.79 20.07
C LYS A 103 1.62 -22.77 20.51
N THR A 104 2.53 -23.14 19.61
CA THR A 104 3.98 -23.10 19.82
C THR A 104 4.67 -22.46 18.62
N THR A 105 5.95 -22.11 18.73
CA THR A 105 6.76 -21.61 17.60
C THR A 105 6.91 -22.64 16.48
N ALA A 106 6.80 -23.94 16.80
CA ALA A 106 6.85 -25.02 15.80
C ALA A 106 5.58 -25.07 14.91
N ASP A 107 4.45 -24.56 15.42
CA ASP A 107 3.19 -24.52 14.70
C ASP A 107 3.08 -23.29 13.78
N GLU A 108 3.99 -22.30 13.92
CA GLU A 108 3.98 -21.09 13.13
C GLU A 108 4.22 -21.39 11.66
N ALA A 109 3.29 -20.91 10.79
CA ALA A 109 3.18 -21.35 9.41
C ALA A 109 3.80 -20.32 8.45
N ARG A 110 4.76 -20.74 7.59
CA ARG A 110 5.43 -19.87 6.64
C ARG A 110 4.46 -19.30 5.60
N CYS A 111 4.45 -17.98 5.47
CA CYS A 111 3.68 -17.25 4.47
C CYS A 111 4.37 -17.26 3.10
N PRO A 112 3.82 -17.95 2.07
CA PRO A 112 4.49 -18.06 0.79
C PRO A 112 4.67 -16.71 0.08
N GLY A 113 5.94 -16.33 -0.18
CA GLY A 113 6.27 -15.13 -0.94
C GLY A 113 6.08 -13.80 -0.19
N MET A 114 5.77 -13.83 1.11
CA MET A 114 5.72 -12.62 1.94
C MET A 114 7.13 -12.09 2.20
N GLU A 115 7.32 -10.80 2.01
CA GLU A 115 8.57 -10.09 2.30
C GLU A 115 8.29 -8.88 3.17
N MET A 116 9.15 -8.65 4.17
CA MET A 116 9.12 -7.49 5.03
C MET A 116 10.43 -6.70 4.96
N ASN A 117 10.31 -5.37 5.02
CA ASN A 117 11.43 -4.45 4.88
C ASN A 117 11.42 -3.44 6.04
N GLN A 118 12.50 -3.42 6.84
CA GLN A 118 12.73 -2.49 7.94
C GLN A 118 13.67 -1.37 7.48
N LEU A 119 13.24 -0.12 7.55
CA LEU A 119 14.04 1.04 7.12
C LEU A 119 15.12 1.36 8.14
N VAL A 120 16.39 1.17 7.75
CA VAL A 120 17.55 1.38 8.65
C VAL A 120 18.28 2.70 8.41
N GLU A 121 18.29 3.21 7.16
CA GLU A 121 19.04 4.42 6.82
C GLU A 121 18.34 5.21 5.68
N ILE A 122 18.45 6.55 5.75
CA ILE A 122 18.00 7.48 4.70
C ILE A 122 19.16 8.40 4.35
N THR A 123 19.54 8.44 3.07
CA THR A 123 20.64 9.30 2.57
C THR A 123 20.16 10.15 1.40
N ASP A 124 20.39 11.47 1.44
CA ASP A 124 20.05 12.37 0.32
C ASP A 124 21.02 12.13 -0.85
N VAL A 125 20.48 11.78 -2.01
CA VAL A 125 21.21 11.56 -3.27
C VAL A 125 20.74 12.50 -4.39
N THR A 126 20.01 13.55 -4.03
CA THR A 126 19.37 14.49 -4.97
C THR A 126 20.36 15.05 -5.97
N LYS A 127 21.49 15.59 -5.46
CA LYS A 127 22.50 16.19 -6.32
C LYS A 127 23.04 15.21 -7.36
N ARG A 128 23.31 13.97 -6.94
CA ARG A 128 23.88 12.93 -7.85
C ARG A 128 22.92 12.60 -8.98
N VAL A 129 21.59 12.47 -8.68
CA VAL A 129 20.59 12.18 -9.69
C VAL A 129 20.38 13.37 -10.62
N GLN A 130 20.27 14.57 -10.07
CA GLN A 130 20.04 15.79 -10.86
C GLN A 130 21.23 16.13 -11.76
N ASP A 131 22.47 16.02 -11.27
CA ASP A 131 23.68 16.22 -12.09
C ASP A 131 23.73 15.25 -13.29
N ALA A 132 23.30 14.01 -13.10
CA ALA A 132 23.28 13.02 -14.19
C ALA A 132 22.17 13.30 -15.23
N THR A 133 21.09 13.96 -14.85
CA THR A 133 19.91 14.16 -15.70
C THR A 133 19.76 15.57 -16.25
N GLN A 134 20.53 16.58 -15.76
CA GLN A 134 20.33 18.01 -16.07
C GLN A 134 20.40 18.35 -17.56
N ASP A 135 21.36 17.74 -18.27
CA ASP A 135 21.62 18.01 -19.71
C ASP A 135 21.02 16.95 -20.63
N THR A 136 20.19 16.06 -20.09
CA THR A 136 19.57 14.97 -20.83
C THR A 136 18.38 15.46 -21.63
N LYS A 137 18.25 14.99 -22.88
CA LYS A 137 17.05 15.25 -23.69
C LYS A 137 15.81 14.64 -23.04
N PRO A 138 14.63 15.26 -23.19
CA PRO A 138 13.40 14.76 -22.56
C PRO A 138 13.11 13.28 -22.87
N GLU A 139 13.33 12.82 -24.09
CA GLU A 139 13.07 11.45 -24.54
C GLU A 139 14.00 10.41 -23.89
N SER A 140 15.22 10.82 -23.52
CA SER A 140 16.23 9.97 -22.86
C SER A 140 16.24 10.11 -21.35
N PHE A 141 15.44 11.03 -20.80
CA PHE A 141 15.45 11.34 -19.36
C PHE A 141 15.15 10.10 -18.50
N ASN A 142 14.14 9.33 -18.89
CA ASN A 142 13.74 8.14 -18.16
C ASN A 142 14.85 7.07 -18.10
N ASP A 143 15.58 6.86 -19.22
CA ASP A 143 16.64 5.88 -19.29
C ASP A 143 17.86 6.28 -18.46
N VAL A 144 18.29 7.55 -18.57
CA VAL A 144 19.41 8.08 -17.78
C VAL A 144 19.08 8.08 -16.29
N GLN A 145 17.88 8.50 -15.93
CA GLN A 145 17.41 8.46 -14.54
C GLN A 145 17.40 7.01 -14.02
N ARG A 146 16.80 6.06 -14.75
CA ARG A 146 16.74 4.64 -14.37
C ARG A 146 18.14 4.05 -14.17
N ALA A 147 19.07 4.29 -15.09
CA ALA A 147 20.44 3.82 -14.99
C ALA A 147 21.16 4.41 -13.77
N THR A 148 20.97 5.70 -13.50
CA THR A 148 21.56 6.38 -12.36
C THR A 148 21.02 5.83 -11.03
N LEU A 149 19.69 5.64 -10.92
CA LEU A 149 19.08 5.07 -9.74
C LEU A 149 19.57 3.64 -9.51
N ALA A 150 19.63 2.81 -10.55
CA ALA A 150 20.12 1.44 -10.47
C ALA A 150 21.59 1.35 -10.03
N ALA A 151 22.44 2.30 -10.45
CA ALA A 151 23.82 2.39 -10.00
C ALA A 151 23.92 2.73 -8.50
N ILE A 152 23.16 3.73 -8.04
CA ILE A 152 23.10 4.13 -6.62
C ILE A 152 22.62 2.98 -5.75
N GLU A 153 21.53 2.32 -6.16
CA GLU A 153 20.95 1.18 -5.44
C GLU A 153 21.94 0.00 -5.34
N LYS A 154 22.69 -0.28 -6.41
CA LYS A 154 23.70 -1.33 -6.43
C LYS A 154 24.88 -1.05 -5.49
N GLU A 155 25.37 0.19 -5.46
CA GLU A 155 26.47 0.61 -4.58
C GLU A 155 26.10 0.51 -3.10
N CYS A 156 24.83 0.70 -2.76
CA CYS A 156 24.31 0.63 -1.39
C CYS A 156 24.45 -0.77 -0.78
N GLY A 157 24.35 -1.82 -1.57
CA GLY A 157 24.55 -3.19 -1.14
C GLY A 157 23.82 -4.22 -2.00
N THR A 158 24.46 -5.38 -2.14
CA THR A 158 23.99 -6.52 -2.93
C THR A 158 23.72 -7.77 -2.07
N ALA A 159 23.87 -7.66 -0.74
CA ALA A 159 23.59 -8.79 0.16
C ALA A 159 22.08 -9.14 0.13
N ASP A 160 21.77 -10.42 0.26
CA ASP A 160 20.39 -10.92 0.14
C ASP A 160 19.44 -10.37 1.23
N ASP A 161 19.97 -9.98 2.38
CA ASP A 161 19.23 -9.38 3.49
C ASP A 161 19.19 -7.85 3.44
N VAL A 162 19.75 -7.22 2.40
CA VAL A 162 19.73 -5.77 2.16
C VAL A 162 18.89 -5.45 0.94
N ARG A 163 18.06 -4.42 1.05
CA ARG A 163 17.35 -3.80 -0.05
C ARG A 163 17.62 -2.31 -0.06
N CYS A 164 18.07 -1.80 -1.18
CA CYS A 164 18.27 -0.38 -1.38
C CYS A 164 17.31 0.12 -2.46
N GLU A 165 16.73 1.29 -2.23
CA GLU A 165 15.75 1.89 -3.13
C GLU A 165 15.91 3.40 -3.14
N VAL A 166 16.14 4.00 -4.31
CA VAL A 166 16.07 5.45 -4.42
C VAL A 166 14.61 5.88 -4.55
N VAL A 167 14.18 6.65 -3.57
CA VAL A 167 12.82 7.19 -3.45
C VAL A 167 12.77 8.56 -4.09
N THR A 168 11.88 8.73 -5.07
CA THR A 168 11.61 10.02 -5.69
C THR A 168 10.57 10.77 -4.86
N LEU A 169 10.96 11.90 -4.30
CA LEU A 169 10.11 12.77 -3.49
C LEU A 169 9.82 14.07 -4.23
N TYR A 170 8.66 14.70 -3.91
CA TYR A 170 8.22 15.95 -4.56
C TYR A 170 8.26 15.86 -6.10
N GLN A 171 7.87 14.70 -6.64
CA GLN A 171 7.85 14.44 -8.09
C GLN A 171 9.20 14.69 -8.81
N GLY A 172 10.33 14.44 -8.12
CA GLY A 172 11.68 14.63 -8.64
C GLY A 172 12.42 15.87 -8.10
N GLY A 173 11.77 16.66 -7.23
CA GLY A 173 12.42 17.76 -6.53
C GLY A 173 13.50 17.29 -5.54
N ARG A 174 13.38 16.05 -5.04
CA ARG A 174 14.33 15.41 -4.12
C ARG A 174 14.39 13.89 -4.37
N TYR A 175 15.58 13.33 -4.11
CA TYR A 175 15.84 11.89 -4.19
C TYR A 175 16.56 11.43 -2.92
N ASP A 176 15.95 10.51 -2.18
CA ASP A 176 16.55 9.91 -0.99
C ASP A 176 16.79 8.42 -1.22
N LEU A 177 18.00 7.93 -0.90
CA LEU A 177 18.33 6.52 -0.89
C LEU A 177 17.87 5.92 0.45
N TYR A 178 16.93 5.00 0.38
CA TYR A 178 16.42 4.24 1.51
C TYR A 178 17.08 2.87 1.55
N LYS A 179 17.75 2.55 2.66
CA LYS A 179 18.36 1.25 2.92
C LYS A 179 17.51 0.48 3.90
N TYR A 180 17.12 -0.71 3.50
CA TYR A 180 16.27 -1.61 4.29
C TYR A 180 17.02 -2.87 4.66
N ARG A 181 16.75 -3.39 5.86
CA ARG A 181 16.94 -4.80 6.17
C ARG A 181 15.73 -5.57 5.66
N ARG A 182 15.98 -6.63 4.90
CA ARG A 182 14.96 -7.44 4.24
C ARG A 182 14.80 -8.78 4.92
N TYR A 183 13.55 -9.20 5.10
CA TYR A 183 13.19 -10.48 5.71
C TYR A 183 12.25 -11.24 4.79
N GLN A 184 12.49 -12.54 4.55
CA GLN A 184 11.72 -13.40 3.65
C GLN A 184 11.25 -14.72 4.30
N ASP A 185 11.60 -15.01 5.55
CA ASP A 185 10.97 -16.07 6.33
C ASP A 185 10.00 -15.42 7.33
N ILE A 186 8.77 -15.24 6.88
CA ILE A 186 7.68 -14.65 7.67
C ILE A 186 6.68 -15.76 7.93
N ARG A 187 6.27 -15.92 9.20
CA ARG A 187 5.34 -16.99 9.59
C ARG A 187 4.12 -16.44 10.29
N LEU A 188 2.94 -16.96 9.91
CA LEU A 188 1.68 -16.64 10.56
C LEU A 188 1.67 -17.24 11.97
N VAL A 189 1.31 -16.43 12.95
CA VAL A 189 1.24 -16.78 14.37
C VAL A 189 -0.20 -16.77 14.87
N PHE A 190 -0.95 -15.71 14.47
CA PHE A 190 -2.35 -15.53 14.87
C PHE A 190 -3.11 -14.76 13.79
N ALA A 191 -4.33 -15.19 13.52
CA ALA A 191 -5.34 -14.47 12.75
C ALA A 191 -6.73 -14.87 13.29
N PRO A 192 -7.61 -13.92 13.60
CA PRO A 192 -9.01 -14.22 13.94
C PRO A 192 -9.77 -14.71 12.70
N GLU A 193 -11.01 -15.10 12.87
CA GLU A 193 -11.94 -15.40 11.78
C GLU A 193 -12.24 -14.14 10.96
N ASP A 194 -12.40 -14.29 9.65
CA ASP A 194 -12.71 -13.19 8.72
C ASP A 194 -14.00 -12.45 9.10
N ARG A 195 -15.00 -13.15 9.66
CA ARG A 195 -16.28 -12.56 10.08
C ARG A 195 -16.15 -11.50 11.18
N ILE A 196 -15.11 -11.53 12.01
CA ILE A 196 -14.84 -10.47 12.99
C ILE A 196 -13.72 -9.55 12.54
N ALA A 197 -12.80 -10.03 11.71
CA ALA A 197 -11.75 -9.20 11.16
C ALA A 197 -12.28 -8.20 10.12
N PHE A 198 -13.41 -8.51 9.48
CA PHE A 198 -14.10 -7.65 8.52
C PHE A 198 -15.62 -7.68 8.77
N PHE A 199 -16.02 -7.39 10.01
CA PHE A 199 -17.41 -7.39 10.44
C PHE A 199 -18.19 -6.25 9.77
N GLY A 200 -19.34 -6.58 9.18
CA GLY A 200 -20.12 -5.65 8.37
C GLY A 200 -19.73 -5.59 6.89
N GLY A 201 -18.60 -6.20 6.51
CA GLY A 201 -18.19 -6.38 5.11
C GLY A 201 -18.04 -5.07 4.33
N ASP A 202 -18.22 -5.14 2.99
CA ASP A 202 -18.15 -3.96 2.12
C ASP A 202 -19.15 -2.84 2.49
N PRO A 203 -20.38 -3.10 2.98
CA PRO A 203 -21.27 -2.04 3.45
C PRO A 203 -20.65 -1.13 4.51
N ASP A 204 -19.92 -1.68 5.48
CA ASP A 204 -19.29 -0.91 6.56
C ASP A 204 -17.86 -0.43 6.23
N ASN A 205 -17.24 -0.96 5.18
CA ASN A 205 -15.90 -0.56 4.73
C ASN A 205 -15.85 0.96 4.44
N PHE A 206 -14.84 1.67 4.92
CA PHE A 206 -14.71 3.13 4.91
C PHE A 206 -15.85 3.90 5.61
N ASN A 207 -16.54 3.27 6.54
CA ASN A 207 -17.54 3.92 7.37
C ASN A 207 -17.19 3.84 8.87
N PHE A 208 -17.88 4.61 9.69
CA PHE A 208 -17.82 4.53 11.13
C PHE A 208 -19.23 4.86 11.70
N PRO A 209 -19.73 4.15 12.73
CA PRO A 209 -19.00 3.28 13.66
C PRO A 209 -18.61 1.93 13.04
N ARG A 210 -17.42 1.41 13.45
CA ARG A 210 -16.87 0.11 13.09
C ARG A 210 -16.75 -0.78 14.32
N TYR A 211 -16.71 -2.11 14.07
CA TYR A 211 -16.57 -3.14 15.10
C TYR A 211 -15.71 -4.30 14.58
N ASP A 212 -14.54 -3.99 14.10
CA ASP A 212 -13.63 -4.94 13.46
C ASP A 212 -12.50 -5.36 14.39
N LEU A 213 -12.14 -6.64 14.36
CA LEU A 213 -10.87 -7.10 14.93
C LEU A 213 -9.88 -7.38 13.80
N ASP A 214 -9.59 -6.34 13.00
CA ASP A 214 -8.72 -6.45 11.83
C ASP A 214 -7.24 -6.50 12.23
N VAL A 215 -6.82 -7.62 12.80
CA VAL A 215 -5.45 -7.86 13.29
C VAL A 215 -4.94 -9.21 12.84
N SER A 216 -3.65 -9.30 12.55
CA SER A 216 -2.88 -10.56 12.49
C SER A 216 -1.53 -10.37 13.15
N MET A 217 -1.03 -11.43 13.78
CA MET A 217 0.33 -11.50 14.25
C MET A 217 1.13 -12.46 13.35
N VAL A 218 2.26 -11.99 12.90
CA VAL A 218 3.24 -12.82 12.19
C VAL A 218 4.59 -12.72 12.89
N ARG A 219 5.51 -13.61 12.56
CA ARG A 219 6.85 -13.58 13.14
C ARG A 219 7.92 -13.62 12.05
N ILE A 220 8.92 -12.77 12.22
CA ILE A 220 10.12 -12.77 11.40
C ILE A 220 11.08 -13.84 11.94
N TYR A 221 11.61 -14.66 11.03
CA TYR A 221 12.66 -15.63 11.30
C TYR A 221 13.95 -15.22 10.60
N GLY A 222 15.07 -15.44 11.29
CA GLY A 222 16.39 -15.22 10.73
C GLY A 222 16.82 -16.34 9.78
N SER A 223 17.96 -16.16 9.12
CA SER A 223 18.57 -17.17 8.24
C SER A 223 19.00 -18.45 8.98
N ASP A 224 19.10 -18.40 10.30
CA ASP A 224 19.35 -19.56 11.18
C ASP A 224 18.08 -20.37 11.50
N GLY A 225 16.93 -19.98 10.94
CA GLY A 225 15.64 -20.62 11.15
C GLY A 225 15.03 -20.38 12.54
N LYS A 226 15.54 -19.42 13.30
CA LYS A 226 15.02 -19.03 14.63
C LYS A 226 14.27 -17.70 14.55
N PRO A 227 13.35 -17.45 15.50
CA PRO A 227 12.75 -16.15 15.65
C PRO A 227 13.79 -15.03 15.73
N LEU A 228 13.57 -13.95 14.99
CA LEU A 228 14.44 -12.79 14.98
C LEU A 228 14.56 -12.22 16.40
N ARG A 229 15.80 -11.98 16.84
CA ARG A 229 16.04 -11.19 18.05
C ARG A 229 16.26 -9.73 17.65
N ASN A 230 15.39 -8.86 18.14
CA ASN A 230 15.43 -7.44 17.81
C ASN A 230 15.28 -6.58 19.08
N ALA A 231 16.16 -5.61 19.25
CA ALA A 231 16.06 -4.64 20.35
C ALA A 231 14.98 -3.56 20.06
N GLU A 232 14.78 -3.24 18.79
CA GLU A 232 13.88 -2.18 18.36
C GLU A 232 12.47 -2.73 18.13
N HIS A 233 11.61 -2.62 19.14
CA HIS A 233 10.20 -2.98 19.08
C HIS A 233 9.36 -2.01 19.91
N LEU A 234 8.08 -1.89 19.61
CA LEU A 234 7.18 -1.00 20.32
C LEU A 234 6.71 -1.65 21.63
N ALA A 235 6.66 -0.84 22.68
CA ALA A 235 5.97 -1.18 23.92
C ALA A 235 4.46 -1.12 23.69
N TRP A 236 3.71 -1.90 24.46
CA TRP A 236 2.25 -1.84 24.47
C TRP A 236 1.78 -0.80 25.49
N SER A 237 0.81 0.04 25.12
CA SER A 237 0.25 1.04 26.02
C SER A 237 -0.63 0.36 27.08
N ASP A 238 -0.49 0.77 28.34
CA ASP A 238 -1.40 0.41 29.44
C ASP A 238 -2.49 1.46 29.68
N GLY A 239 -2.37 2.62 29.02
CA GLY A 239 -3.27 3.75 29.11
C GLY A 239 -4.36 3.75 28.05
N LYS A 240 -5.62 4.00 28.47
CA LYS A 240 -6.74 4.22 27.53
C LYS A 240 -6.63 5.61 26.92
N LEU A 241 -6.72 5.67 25.57
CA LEU A 241 -6.84 6.93 24.84
C LEU A 241 -8.17 7.64 25.19
N LYS A 242 -8.14 8.97 25.09
CA LYS A 242 -9.29 9.86 25.29
C LYS A 242 -9.44 10.81 24.12
N ASP A 243 -10.63 11.35 23.96
CA ASP A 243 -10.87 12.44 23.00
C ASP A 243 -9.88 13.60 23.23
N GLY A 244 -9.23 14.04 22.17
CA GLY A 244 -8.18 15.08 22.20
C GLY A 244 -6.76 14.56 22.45
N ASP A 245 -6.52 13.30 22.76
CA ASP A 245 -5.16 12.77 22.95
C ASP A 245 -4.36 12.78 21.65
N LEU A 246 -3.11 13.27 21.73
CA LEU A 246 -2.18 13.30 20.60
C LEU A 246 -1.72 11.88 20.24
N THR A 247 -1.80 11.55 18.97
CA THR A 247 -1.42 10.28 18.39
C THR A 247 -0.47 10.45 17.19
N PHE A 248 0.31 9.41 16.90
CA PHE A 248 1.19 9.34 15.76
C PHE A 248 0.96 8.03 15.00
N VAL A 249 0.97 8.09 13.67
CA VAL A 249 0.86 6.90 12.81
C VAL A 249 2.14 6.76 11.99
N SER A 250 2.84 5.65 12.19
CA SER A 250 4.06 5.31 11.46
C SER A 250 3.78 4.21 10.45
N GLY A 251 3.75 4.55 9.16
CA GLY A 251 3.38 3.57 8.13
C GLY A 251 3.87 3.92 6.74
N ASN A 252 3.48 3.07 5.79
CA ASN A 252 3.90 3.18 4.40
C ASN A 252 2.68 3.52 3.50
N PRO A 253 2.23 4.78 3.49
CA PRO A 253 1.12 5.21 2.62
C PRO A 253 1.47 4.95 1.16
N GLY A 254 0.51 4.45 0.39
CA GLY A 254 0.68 3.97 -0.98
C GLY A 254 1.15 5.05 -1.93
N GLY A 255 0.28 5.97 -2.27
CA GLY A 255 0.60 7.10 -3.15
C GLY A 255 -0.46 8.18 -3.07
N THR A 256 -0.04 9.46 -3.01
CA THR A 256 -0.91 10.62 -3.17
C THR A 256 -0.59 11.36 -4.45
N ALA A 257 -1.51 12.23 -4.85
CA ALA A 257 -1.45 13.01 -6.07
C ALA A 257 -1.66 14.51 -5.78
N ARG A 258 -1.33 14.97 -4.57
CA ARG A 258 -1.52 16.38 -4.12
C ARG A 258 -0.64 17.37 -4.88
N GLY A 259 0.42 16.86 -5.50
CA GLY A 259 1.34 17.64 -6.33
C GLY A 259 0.99 17.72 -7.82
N LEU A 260 -0.14 17.21 -8.27
CA LEU A 260 -0.53 17.25 -9.68
C LEU A 260 -0.91 18.66 -10.15
N THR A 261 -0.90 18.86 -11.48
CA THR A 261 -1.47 20.05 -12.15
C THR A 261 -2.96 19.88 -12.37
N LEU A 262 -3.66 20.97 -12.63
CA LEU A 262 -5.10 20.92 -12.92
C LEU A 262 -5.42 20.01 -14.12
N ALA A 263 -4.59 20.05 -15.18
CA ALA A 263 -4.75 19.19 -16.35
C ALA A 263 -4.65 17.69 -16.00
N GLN A 264 -3.83 17.32 -15.02
CA GLN A 264 -3.73 15.94 -14.54
C GLN A 264 -4.91 15.57 -13.66
N PHE A 265 -5.42 16.47 -12.80
CA PHE A 265 -6.65 16.24 -12.03
C PHE A 265 -7.86 16.05 -12.93
N ASP A 266 -7.99 16.86 -13.99
CA ASP A 266 -9.07 16.70 -14.97
C ASP A 266 -9.00 15.35 -15.70
N ASP A 267 -7.82 14.90 -16.07
CA ASP A 267 -7.60 13.58 -16.69
C ASP A 267 -7.97 12.42 -15.74
N GLU A 268 -7.57 12.52 -14.46
CA GLU A 268 -7.96 11.55 -13.42
C GLU A 268 -9.49 11.48 -13.29
N ARG A 269 -10.17 12.64 -13.19
CA ARG A 269 -11.62 12.72 -13.04
C ARG A 269 -12.36 12.20 -14.27
N ASP A 270 -11.95 12.63 -15.48
CA ASP A 270 -12.76 12.47 -16.68
C ASP A 270 -12.46 11.19 -17.46
N ASP A 271 -11.26 10.58 -17.30
CA ASP A 271 -10.86 9.38 -18.04
C ASP A 271 -10.29 8.26 -17.17
N ALA A 272 -9.23 8.50 -16.35
CA ALA A 272 -8.51 7.42 -15.69
C ALA A 272 -9.35 6.71 -14.62
N LEU A 273 -10.01 7.46 -13.72
CA LEU A 273 -10.87 6.87 -12.68
C LEU A 273 -12.12 6.20 -13.27
N PRO A 274 -12.89 6.82 -14.20
CA PRO A 274 -14.03 6.14 -14.83
C PRO A 274 -13.66 4.82 -15.51
N ARG A 275 -12.56 4.75 -16.26
CA ARG A 275 -12.08 3.51 -16.89
C ARG A 275 -11.76 2.44 -15.86
N ASN A 276 -11.07 2.82 -14.77
CA ASN A 276 -10.72 1.88 -13.72
C ASN A 276 -11.94 1.39 -12.94
N MET A 277 -12.90 2.26 -12.68
CA MET A 277 -14.18 1.88 -12.07
C MET A 277 -14.97 0.87 -12.93
N LEU A 278 -15.02 1.08 -14.26
CA LEU A 278 -15.65 0.13 -15.18
C LEU A 278 -14.95 -1.23 -15.15
N TYR A 279 -13.60 -1.25 -15.20
CA TYR A 279 -12.81 -2.47 -15.09
C TYR A 279 -13.10 -3.22 -13.78
N LEU A 280 -13.10 -2.52 -12.65
CA LEU A 280 -13.32 -3.11 -11.33
C LEU A 280 -14.77 -3.58 -11.13
N ALA A 281 -15.76 -2.83 -11.66
CA ALA A 281 -17.16 -3.23 -11.59
C ALA A 281 -17.41 -4.51 -12.40
N GLU A 282 -16.80 -4.63 -13.58
CA GLU A 282 -16.87 -5.83 -14.42
C GLU A 282 -16.18 -7.02 -13.75
N LEU A 283 -14.97 -6.81 -13.21
CA LEU A 283 -14.23 -7.84 -12.46
C LEU A 283 -15.05 -8.33 -11.27
N ARG A 284 -15.60 -7.42 -10.46
CA ARG A 284 -16.46 -7.75 -9.32
C ARG A 284 -17.63 -8.64 -9.75
N GLY A 285 -18.37 -8.23 -10.78
CA GLY A 285 -19.51 -9.01 -11.28
C GLY A 285 -19.10 -10.40 -11.77
N TYR A 286 -17.95 -10.48 -12.43
CA TYR A 286 -17.43 -11.75 -12.95
C TYR A 286 -17.00 -12.72 -11.83
N VAL A 287 -16.33 -12.20 -10.80
CA VAL A 287 -15.92 -12.97 -9.61
C VAL A 287 -17.13 -13.39 -8.78
N THR A 288 -18.11 -12.49 -8.58
CA THR A 288 -19.36 -12.83 -7.89
C THR A 288 -20.08 -14.01 -8.57
N GLN A 289 -20.20 -13.95 -9.91
CA GLN A 289 -20.78 -15.07 -10.67
C GLN A 289 -19.98 -16.38 -10.52
N TYR A 290 -18.65 -16.30 -10.41
CA TYR A 290 -17.83 -17.47 -10.14
C TYR A 290 -18.13 -18.07 -8.75
N GLN A 291 -18.34 -17.23 -7.73
CA GLN A 291 -18.66 -17.66 -6.36
C GLN A 291 -20.01 -18.37 -6.24
N GLU A 292 -20.99 -18.01 -7.07
CA GLU A 292 -22.31 -18.66 -7.10
C GLU A 292 -22.25 -20.15 -7.47
N ARG A 293 -21.12 -20.65 -7.99
CA ARG A 293 -20.95 -22.07 -8.33
C ARG A 293 -20.81 -22.97 -7.11
N GLY A 294 -20.43 -22.42 -5.93
CA GLY A 294 -20.35 -23.19 -4.69
C GLY A 294 -19.39 -22.62 -3.65
N ALA A 295 -19.43 -23.21 -2.46
CA ALA A 295 -18.64 -22.78 -1.31
C ALA A 295 -17.13 -22.80 -1.55
N GLU A 296 -16.62 -23.80 -2.31
CA GLU A 296 -15.20 -23.88 -2.63
C GLU A 296 -14.77 -22.77 -3.60
N GLN A 297 -15.59 -22.44 -4.59
CA GLN A 297 -15.34 -21.31 -5.51
C GLN A 297 -15.35 -19.97 -4.77
N LYS A 298 -16.28 -19.83 -3.80
CA LYS A 298 -16.29 -18.67 -2.89
C LYS A 298 -14.97 -18.60 -2.12
N ARG A 299 -14.55 -19.67 -1.46
CA ARG A 299 -13.28 -19.72 -0.71
C ARG A 299 -12.07 -19.36 -1.58
N GLN A 300 -11.97 -19.93 -2.80
CA GLN A 300 -10.84 -19.73 -3.72
C GLN A 300 -10.69 -18.28 -4.24
N SER A 301 -11.79 -17.53 -4.31
CA SER A 301 -11.85 -16.21 -4.94
C SER A 301 -12.19 -15.06 -3.98
N ASN A 302 -12.28 -15.33 -2.67
CA ASN A 302 -12.70 -14.35 -1.68
C ASN A 302 -11.72 -13.15 -1.60
N ASP A 303 -10.41 -13.42 -1.64
CA ASP A 303 -9.38 -12.38 -1.67
C ASP A 303 -9.47 -11.49 -2.94
N LEU A 304 -9.76 -12.09 -4.08
CA LEU A 304 -9.94 -11.38 -5.34
C LEU A 304 -11.19 -10.48 -5.33
N LEU A 305 -12.31 -10.99 -4.78
CA LEU A 305 -13.54 -10.20 -4.65
C LEU A 305 -13.35 -9.03 -3.71
N PHE A 306 -12.77 -9.27 -2.52
CA PHE A 306 -12.45 -8.22 -1.56
C PHE A 306 -11.60 -7.11 -2.20
N GLY A 307 -10.53 -7.48 -2.91
CA GLY A 307 -9.67 -6.52 -3.61
C GLY A 307 -10.41 -5.69 -4.67
N ALA A 308 -11.32 -6.32 -5.42
CA ALA A 308 -12.12 -5.64 -6.44
C ALA A 308 -13.15 -4.66 -5.83
N GLU A 309 -13.86 -5.05 -4.78
CA GLU A 309 -14.86 -4.24 -4.08
C GLU A 309 -14.19 -3.05 -3.39
N ASN A 310 -13.14 -3.29 -2.59
CA ASN A 310 -12.38 -2.26 -1.93
C ASN A 310 -11.83 -1.22 -2.93
N SER A 311 -11.19 -1.70 -4.01
CA SER A 311 -10.65 -0.80 -5.04
C SER A 311 -11.74 -0.01 -5.76
N LEU A 312 -12.89 -0.61 -6.03
CA LEU A 312 -14.02 0.08 -6.66
C LEU A 312 -14.55 1.20 -5.77
N LYS A 313 -14.70 0.95 -4.46
CA LYS A 313 -15.18 1.93 -3.49
C LYS A 313 -14.19 3.09 -3.35
N VAL A 314 -12.89 2.81 -3.26
CA VAL A 314 -11.83 3.82 -3.25
C VAL A 314 -11.88 4.69 -4.50
N ASN A 315 -11.96 4.09 -5.70
CA ASN A 315 -12.00 4.87 -6.94
C ASN A 315 -13.27 5.71 -7.08
N LYS A 316 -14.42 5.25 -6.55
CA LYS A 316 -15.65 6.06 -6.48
C LYS A 316 -15.44 7.28 -5.59
N GLY A 317 -14.93 7.11 -4.38
CA GLY A 317 -14.70 8.22 -3.46
C GLY A 317 -13.68 9.23 -4.00
N ARG A 318 -12.61 8.77 -4.66
CA ARG A 318 -11.67 9.63 -5.40
C ARG A 318 -12.36 10.44 -6.50
N HIS A 319 -13.16 9.77 -7.31
CA HIS A 319 -13.90 10.42 -8.39
C HIS A 319 -14.91 11.45 -7.84
N GLU A 320 -15.64 11.12 -6.77
CA GLU A 320 -16.57 12.03 -6.09
C GLU A 320 -15.85 13.26 -5.54
N ALA A 321 -14.67 13.09 -4.92
CA ALA A 321 -13.85 14.21 -4.45
C ALA A 321 -13.41 15.14 -5.59
N LEU A 322 -12.96 14.59 -6.72
CA LEU A 322 -12.57 15.40 -7.88
C LEU A 322 -13.78 16.02 -8.64
N ALA A 323 -14.97 15.43 -8.49
CA ALA A 323 -16.22 15.97 -9.04
C ALA A 323 -16.81 17.10 -8.16
N ASP A 324 -16.33 17.27 -6.91
CA ASP A 324 -16.71 18.39 -6.06
C ASP A 324 -16.20 19.71 -6.65
N THR A 325 -17.13 20.60 -7.02
CA THR A 325 -16.78 21.85 -7.68
C THR A 325 -16.01 22.80 -6.78
N ALA A 326 -16.30 22.84 -5.48
CA ALA A 326 -15.59 23.72 -4.54
C ALA A 326 -14.14 23.27 -4.36
N PHE A 327 -13.91 21.96 -4.27
CA PHE A 327 -12.57 21.39 -4.20
C PHE A 327 -11.79 21.61 -5.50
N HIS A 328 -12.41 21.37 -6.66
CA HIS A 328 -11.81 21.63 -7.97
C HIS A 328 -11.44 23.11 -8.16
N ASP A 329 -12.33 24.04 -7.78
CA ASP A 329 -12.07 25.48 -7.84
C ASP A 329 -10.90 25.89 -6.94
N GLN A 330 -10.74 25.23 -5.78
CA GLN A 330 -9.59 25.45 -4.90
C GLN A 330 -8.28 24.99 -5.55
N LEU A 331 -8.26 23.78 -6.19
CA LEU A 331 -7.10 23.30 -6.93
C LEU A 331 -6.72 24.25 -8.06
N ALA A 332 -7.71 24.74 -8.81
CA ALA A 332 -7.53 25.69 -9.90
C ALA A 332 -6.97 27.04 -9.37
N ALA A 333 -7.49 27.52 -8.24
CA ALA A 333 -7.00 28.76 -7.61
C ALA A 333 -5.56 28.62 -7.12
N ASN A 334 -5.20 27.47 -6.53
CA ASN A 334 -3.85 27.18 -6.07
C ASN A 334 -2.84 27.15 -7.23
N GLU A 335 -3.18 26.45 -8.32
CA GLU A 335 -2.33 26.45 -9.52
C GLU A 335 -2.19 27.85 -10.11
N LYS A 336 -3.29 28.59 -10.28
CA LYS A 336 -3.28 29.97 -10.78
C LYS A 336 -2.42 30.88 -9.92
N GLY A 337 -2.48 30.74 -8.59
CA GLY A 337 -1.67 31.47 -7.64
C GLY A 337 -0.17 31.19 -7.79
N LEU A 338 0.21 29.93 -7.92
CA LEU A 338 1.60 29.52 -8.16
C LEU A 338 2.12 30.01 -9.52
N ARG A 339 1.34 29.83 -10.59
CA ARG A 339 1.68 30.35 -11.94
C ARG A 339 1.92 31.86 -11.91
N ALA A 340 1.03 32.62 -11.24
CA ALA A 340 1.16 34.07 -11.16
C ALA A 340 2.45 34.47 -10.45
N ARG A 341 2.83 33.83 -9.35
CA ARG A 341 4.08 34.12 -8.63
C ARG A 341 5.32 33.79 -9.47
N VAL A 342 5.31 32.66 -10.17
CA VAL A 342 6.39 32.27 -11.10
C VAL A 342 6.53 33.32 -12.22
N MET A 343 5.41 33.78 -12.80
CA MET A 343 5.43 34.75 -13.90
C MET A 343 5.81 36.18 -13.48
N GLN A 344 5.68 36.51 -12.19
CA GLN A 344 6.12 37.81 -11.65
C GLN A 344 7.65 37.96 -11.56
N ASP A 345 8.37 36.83 -11.43
CA ASP A 345 9.85 36.82 -11.41
C ASP A 345 10.38 36.45 -12.82
N PRO A 346 11.11 37.36 -13.50
CA PRO A 346 11.62 37.08 -14.86
C PRO A 346 12.60 35.89 -14.96
N VAL A 347 13.26 35.49 -13.87
CA VAL A 347 14.15 34.36 -13.84
C VAL A 347 13.32 33.07 -13.75
N LEU A 348 12.36 33.01 -12.82
CA LEU A 348 11.47 31.88 -12.65
C LEU A 348 10.57 31.68 -13.89
N ALA A 349 10.07 32.76 -14.48
CA ALA A 349 9.26 32.73 -15.69
C ALA A 349 10.00 32.10 -16.87
N ARG A 350 11.27 32.42 -17.07
CA ARG A 350 12.11 31.79 -18.13
C ARG A 350 12.37 30.32 -17.87
N GLN A 351 12.54 29.92 -16.62
CA GLN A 351 12.88 28.54 -16.25
C GLN A 351 11.65 27.64 -16.19
N TYR A 352 10.52 28.14 -15.71
CA TYR A 352 9.37 27.32 -15.31
C TYR A 352 8.04 27.73 -15.97
N GLY A 353 7.97 28.87 -16.66
CA GLY A 353 6.70 29.44 -17.14
C GLY A 353 5.91 28.52 -18.08
N GLY A 354 6.59 27.67 -18.88
CA GLY A 354 5.95 26.73 -19.82
C GLY A 354 5.61 25.34 -19.28
N VAL A 355 5.97 25.05 -18.02
CA VAL A 355 5.88 23.68 -17.47
C VAL A 355 4.45 23.13 -17.50
N TRP A 356 3.46 23.92 -17.08
CA TRP A 356 2.06 23.47 -17.02
C TRP A 356 1.47 23.15 -18.40
N ASP A 357 1.78 23.97 -19.39
CA ASP A 357 1.25 23.78 -20.75
C ASP A 357 1.86 22.53 -21.39
N THR A 358 3.17 22.31 -21.15
CA THR A 358 3.86 21.08 -21.57
C THR A 358 3.28 19.83 -20.88
N ILE A 359 2.99 19.91 -19.57
CA ILE A 359 2.34 18.78 -18.86
C ILE A 359 0.97 18.49 -19.48
N ALA A 360 0.15 19.53 -19.75
CA ALA A 360 -1.15 19.34 -20.38
C ALA A 360 -1.08 18.71 -21.78
N GLU A 361 -0.03 19.00 -22.57
CA GLU A 361 0.21 18.33 -23.85
C GLU A 361 0.59 16.86 -23.68
N LEU A 362 1.43 16.55 -22.68
CA LEU A 362 1.83 15.17 -22.38
C LEU A 362 0.67 14.32 -21.87
N VAL A 363 -0.24 14.89 -21.07
CA VAL A 363 -1.49 14.25 -20.65
C VAL A 363 -2.34 13.86 -21.87
N ARG A 364 -2.55 14.77 -22.82
CA ARG A 364 -3.29 14.44 -24.05
C ARG A 364 -2.61 13.35 -24.87
N LYS A 365 -1.26 13.33 -24.89
CA LYS A 365 -0.51 12.31 -25.58
C LYS A 365 -0.63 10.94 -24.90
N ASP A 366 -0.60 10.90 -23.57
CA ASP A 366 -0.86 9.67 -22.79
C ASP A 366 -2.23 9.09 -23.10
N GLN A 367 -3.28 9.91 -23.11
CA GLN A 367 -4.66 9.50 -23.43
C GLN A 367 -4.73 8.77 -24.78
N ALA A 368 -3.93 9.20 -25.78
CA ALA A 368 -3.90 8.57 -27.10
C ALA A 368 -3.29 7.15 -27.09
N TYR A 369 -2.41 6.83 -26.15
CA TYR A 369 -1.75 5.53 -26.02
C TYR A 369 -2.39 4.62 -24.98
N ARG A 370 -3.19 5.18 -24.09
CA ARG A 370 -3.71 4.54 -22.86
C ARG A 370 -4.46 3.25 -23.14
N ASN A 371 -5.30 3.22 -24.18
CA ASN A 371 -6.11 2.04 -24.51
C ASN A 371 -5.23 0.82 -24.84
N GLU A 372 -4.27 1.01 -25.74
CA GLU A 372 -3.35 -0.06 -26.15
C GLU A 372 -2.43 -0.47 -25.00
N TYR A 373 -1.89 0.50 -24.25
CA TYR A 373 -1.05 0.25 -23.07
C TYR A 373 -1.79 -0.53 -21.98
N MET A 374 -3.02 -0.14 -21.66
CA MET A 374 -3.82 -0.83 -20.67
C MET A 374 -4.18 -2.25 -21.13
N ALA A 375 -4.53 -2.46 -22.39
CA ALA A 375 -4.88 -3.77 -22.93
C ALA A 375 -3.67 -4.74 -22.91
N LEU A 376 -2.51 -4.31 -23.39
CA LEU A 376 -1.33 -5.17 -23.58
C LEU A 376 -0.45 -5.28 -22.34
N GLU A 377 -0.13 -4.15 -21.68
CA GLU A 377 0.81 -4.17 -20.55
C GLU A 377 0.12 -4.44 -19.21
N ARG A 378 -1.12 -4.00 -19.05
CA ARG A 378 -1.85 -4.11 -17.78
C ARG A 378 -2.94 -5.19 -17.76
N GLY A 379 -3.56 -5.48 -18.89
CA GLY A 379 -4.86 -6.16 -18.98
C GLY A 379 -4.91 -7.63 -18.59
N LEU A 380 -3.80 -8.38 -18.64
CA LEU A 380 -3.78 -9.83 -18.38
C LEU A 380 -3.33 -10.20 -16.96
N ARG A 381 -3.29 -9.23 -16.03
CA ARG A 381 -2.80 -9.44 -14.66
C ARG A 381 -3.74 -10.22 -13.76
N SER A 382 -4.99 -10.41 -14.14
CA SER A 382 -5.97 -11.16 -13.33
C SER A 382 -5.73 -12.67 -13.33
N SER A 383 -4.96 -13.22 -14.28
CA SER A 383 -4.45 -14.59 -14.21
C SER A 383 -3.07 -14.60 -13.55
N SER A 384 -2.95 -15.33 -12.45
CA SER A 384 -1.67 -15.47 -11.74
C SER A 384 -0.68 -16.32 -12.54
N LEU A 385 -1.14 -17.35 -13.25
CA LEU A 385 -0.29 -18.16 -14.13
C LEU A 385 0.28 -17.36 -15.29
N PHE A 386 -0.53 -16.50 -15.92
CA PHE A 386 -0.03 -15.63 -16.99
C PHE A 386 0.98 -14.60 -16.45
N THR A 387 0.73 -14.03 -15.28
CA THR A 387 1.64 -13.09 -14.62
C THR A 387 3.00 -13.74 -14.33
N ILE A 388 3.00 -14.98 -13.85
CA ILE A 388 4.22 -15.78 -13.62
C ILE A 388 4.93 -16.05 -14.94
N ALA A 389 4.21 -16.52 -15.97
CA ALA A 389 4.77 -16.83 -17.28
C ALA A 389 5.44 -15.62 -17.91
N ARG A 390 4.76 -14.46 -17.93
CA ARG A 390 5.33 -13.19 -18.43
C ARG A 390 6.54 -12.74 -17.60
N GLY A 391 6.48 -12.90 -16.28
CA GLY A 391 7.61 -12.61 -15.40
C GLY A 391 8.84 -13.45 -15.73
N LEU A 392 8.68 -14.75 -16.02
CA LEU A 392 9.77 -15.66 -16.42
C LEU A 392 10.32 -15.32 -17.79
N VAL A 393 9.44 -15.02 -18.78
CA VAL A 393 9.85 -14.57 -20.12
C VAL A 393 10.70 -13.32 -20.03
N ARG A 394 10.21 -12.32 -19.31
CA ARG A 394 10.94 -11.05 -19.09
C ARG A 394 12.24 -11.25 -18.32
N HIS A 395 12.24 -12.08 -17.29
CA HIS A 395 13.46 -12.41 -16.54
C HIS A 395 14.54 -12.96 -17.48
N GLY A 396 14.19 -13.90 -18.35
CA GLY A 396 15.13 -14.43 -19.33
C GLY A 396 15.79 -13.36 -20.22
N ASP A 397 15.01 -12.41 -20.71
CA ASP A 397 15.50 -11.33 -21.56
C ASP A 397 16.30 -10.27 -20.79
N GLU A 398 15.81 -9.87 -19.61
CA GLU A 398 16.41 -8.78 -18.82
C GLU A 398 17.75 -9.17 -18.20
N MET A 399 17.93 -10.45 -17.81
CA MET A 399 19.21 -10.89 -17.24
C MET A 399 20.38 -10.84 -18.20
N GLY A 400 20.13 -10.80 -19.51
CA GLY A 400 21.14 -10.56 -20.53
C GLY A 400 21.60 -9.11 -20.67
N LYS A 401 20.92 -8.16 -20.00
CA LYS A 401 21.21 -6.73 -20.11
C LYS A 401 22.02 -6.23 -18.90
N PRO A 402 22.84 -5.16 -19.08
CA PRO A 402 23.39 -4.41 -17.97
C PRO A 402 22.31 -3.95 -16.99
N ASN A 403 22.61 -3.85 -15.69
CA ASN A 403 21.62 -3.50 -14.65
C ASN A 403 20.86 -2.20 -14.94
N GLY A 404 21.54 -1.16 -15.44
CA GLY A 404 20.93 0.13 -15.78
C GLY A 404 19.97 0.10 -16.96
N ASP A 405 20.10 -0.89 -17.86
CA ASP A 405 19.28 -1.04 -19.08
C ASP A 405 18.07 -1.95 -18.87
N ARG A 406 17.99 -2.60 -17.69
CA ARG A 406 16.87 -3.49 -17.36
C ARG A 406 15.60 -2.69 -17.07
N LEU A 407 14.45 -3.32 -17.29
CA LEU A 407 13.20 -2.83 -16.72
C LEU A 407 13.35 -2.69 -15.20
N ARG A 408 12.83 -1.63 -14.63
CA ARG A 408 13.04 -1.26 -13.22
C ARG A 408 12.76 -2.43 -12.25
N GLU A 409 11.72 -3.21 -12.51
CA GLU A 409 11.35 -4.38 -11.72
C GLU A 409 12.37 -5.54 -11.78
N PHE A 410 13.29 -5.53 -12.75
CA PHE A 410 14.37 -6.50 -12.94
C PHE A 410 15.76 -5.96 -12.52
N GLY A 411 15.80 -4.78 -11.90
CA GLY A 411 17.03 -4.25 -11.30
C GLY A 411 17.55 -5.14 -10.16
N GLU A 412 18.87 -5.18 -9.95
CA GLU A 412 19.51 -6.08 -8.99
C GLU A 412 18.93 -5.98 -7.57
N SER A 413 18.59 -4.78 -7.10
CA SER A 413 17.99 -4.55 -5.78
C SER A 413 16.60 -5.19 -5.60
N ARG A 414 15.90 -5.48 -6.71
CA ARG A 414 14.54 -6.02 -6.73
C ARG A 414 14.48 -7.52 -7.06
N LEU A 415 15.56 -8.08 -7.61
CA LEU A 415 15.61 -9.49 -8.02
C LEU A 415 15.25 -10.48 -6.90
N PRO A 416 15.69 -10.33 -5.64
CA PRO A 416 15.32 -11.27 -4.58
C PRO A 416 13.82 -11.30 -4.31
N GLN A 417 13.13 -10.14 -4.30
CA GLN A 417 11.69 -10.07 -4.15
C GLN A 417 10.98 -10.70 -5.36
N MET A 418 11.46 -10.42 -6.57
CA MET A 418 10.92 -11.02 -7.79
C MET A 418 11.06 -12.53 -7.79
N LYS A 419 12.25 -13.06 -7.44
CA LYS A 419 12.50 -14.50 -7.30
C LYS A 419 11.53 -15.13 -6.29
N ALA A 420 11.38 -14.51 -5.11
CA ALA A 420 10.45 -14.99 -4.09
C ALA A 420 9.01 -15.02 -4.60
N SER A 421 8.60 -14.05 -5.40
CA SER A 421 7.25 -14.00 -5.99
C SER A 421 7.04 -15.06 -7.10
N LEU A 422 7.97 -15.16 -8.06
CA LEU A 422 7.86 -16.09 -9.19
C LEU A 422 7.94 -17.56 -8.75
N LEU A 423 8.72 -17.84 -7.71
CA LEU A 423 8.93 -19.18 -7.18
C LEU A 423 8.07 -19.48 -5.94
N ALA A 424 7.17 -18.59 -5.53
CA ALA A 424 6.28 -18.84 -4.40
C ALA A 424 5.44 -20.10 -4.61
N ASN A 425 5.45 -21.00 -3.61
CA ASN A 425 4.58 -22.18 -3.60
C ASN A 425 3.18 -21.76 -3.11
N LYS A 426 2.35 -21.35 -4.07
CA LYS A 426 0.95 -20.97 -3.83
C LYS A 426 0.02 -21.96 -4.48
N PRO A 427 -1.17 -22.20 -3.90
CA PRO A 427 -2.19 -23.02 -4.56
C PRO A 427 -2.62 -22.38 -5.88
N VAL A 428 -2.89 -23.21 -6.88
CA VAL A 428 -3.43 -22.79 -8.18
C VAL A 428 -4.70 -23.56 -8.43
N TYR A 429 -5.78 -22.86 -8.71
CA TYR A 429 -7.10 -23.41 -8.93
C TYR A 429 -7.45 -23.29 -10.42
N ASP A 430 -7.46 -24.44 -11.13
CA ASP A 430 -7.61 -24.46 -12.58
C ASP A 430 -8.86 -23.73 -13.07
N GLU A 431 -10.02 -23.95 -12.42
CA GLU A 431 -11.27 -23.30 -12.81
C GLU A 431 -11.23 -21.78 -12.63
N LEU A 432 -10.62 -21.30 -11.54
CA LEU A 432 -10.45 -19.85 -11.30
C LEU A 432 -9.50 -19.25 -12.34
N GLU A 433 -8.35 -19.88 -12.60
CA GLU A 433 -7.38 -19.40 -13.59
C GLU A 433 -7.97 -19.38 -15.00
N ILE A 434 -8.70 -20.45 -15.42
CA ILE A 434 -9.42 -20.47 -16.72
C ILE A 434 -10.42 -19.31 -16.78
N SER A 435 -11.19 -19.12 -15.71
CA SER A 435 -12.17 -18.05 -15.62
C SER A 435 -11.51 -16.67 -15.79
N MET A 436 -10.49 -16.36 -14.99
CA MET A 436 -9.81 -15.07 -15.01
C MET A 436 -9.05 -14.83 -16.32
N LEU A 437 -8.39 -15.83 -16.88
CA LEU A 437 -7.70 -15.70 -18.16
C LEU A 437 -8.69 -15.54 -19.32
N THR A 438 -9.82 -16.23 -19.30
CA THR A 438 -10.91 -16.07 -20.29
C THR A 438 -11.44 -14.64 -20.28
N TRP A 439 -11.74 -14.10 -19.10
CA TRP A 439 -12.20 -12.72 -18.95
C TRP A 439 -11.15 -11.73 -19.46
N SER A 440 -9.89 -11.87 -19.05
CA SER A 440 -8.80 -10.99 -19.47
C SER A 440 -8.57 -11.02 -20.99
N LEU A 441 -8.59 -12.20 -21.62
CA LEU A 441 -8.46 -12.35 -23.07
C LEU A 441 -9.68 -11.79 -23.83
N THR A 442 -10.88 -11.91 -23.25
CA THR A 442 -12.11 -11.33 -23.82
C THR A 442 -12.00 -9.80 -23.86
N ARG A 443 -11.54 -9.20 -22.75
CA ARG A 443 -11.28 -7.76 -22.70
C ARG A 443 -10.20 -7.34 -23.69
N LEU A 444 -9.06 -8.03 -23.72
CA LEU A 444 -7.99 -7.73 -24.68
C LEU A 444 -8.52 -7.65 -26.11
N ARG A 445 -9.36 -8.61 -26.52
CA ARG A 445 -9.99 -8.64 -27.84
C ARG A 445 -11.00 -7.49 -28.03
N ALA A 446 -11.74 -7.15 -27.01
CA ALA A 446 -12.73 -6.05 -27.06
C ALA A 446 -12.02 -4.68 -27.14
N ASP A 447 -11.02 -4.46 -26.31
CA ASP A 447 -10.31 -3.18 -26.21
C ASP A 447 -9.46 -2.87 -27.44
N LEU A 448 -8.83 -3.89 -28.07
CA LEU A 448 -8.03 -3.72 -29.29
C LEU A 448 -8.88 -3.82 -30.57
N GLY A 449 -10.02 -4.51 -30.53
CA GLY A 449 -10.84 -4.81 -31.70
C GLY A 449 -10.41 -6.08 -32.45
N ALA A 450 -11.39 -6.77 -33.06
CA ALA A 450 -11.19 -8.07 -33.71
C ALA A 450 -10.20 -8.03 -34.90
N ASP A 451 -10.08 -6.87 -35.55
CA ASP A 451 -9.19 -6.69 -36.72
C ASP A 451 -7.76 -6.35 -36.34
N HIS A 452 -7.46 -6.09 -35.08
CA HIS A 452 -6.12 -5.75 -34.62
C HIS A 452 -5.11 -6.89 -34.93
N PRO A 453 -3.89 -6.61 -35.44
CA PRO A 453 -2.92 -7.63 -35.81
C PRO A 453 -2.58 -8.61 -34.68
N ILE A 454 -2.47 -8.12 -33.45
CA ILE A 454 -2.22 -8.93 -32.25
C ILE A 454 -3.39 -9.89 -32.00
N VAL A 455 -4.62 -9.40 -32.10
CA VAL A 455 -5.82 -10.21 -31.90
C VAL A 455 -5.87 -11.33 -32.96
N LYS A 456 -5.65 -11.01 -34.23
CA LYS A 456 -5.59 -12.00 -35.31
C LYS A 456 -4.48 -13.06 -35.08
N ARG A 457 -3.29 -12.63 -34.64
CA ARG A 457 -2.15 -13.51 -34.42
C ARG A 457 -2.38 -14.44 -33.21
N VAL A 458 -2.84 -13.90 -32.08
CA VAL A 458 -2.97 -14.67 -30.82
C VAL A 458 -4.21 -15.55 -30.82
N PHE A 459 -5.32 -15.04 -31.30
CA PHE A 459 -6.59 -15.80 -31.26
C PHE A 459 -6.76 -16.72 -32.47
N GLY A 460 -6.38 -16.28 -33.67
CA GLY A 460 -6.64 -17.04 -34.88
C GLY A 460 -8.14 -17.34 -35.02
N LYS A 461 -8.48 -18.65 -34.96
CA LYS A 461 -9.89 -19.12 -34.96
C LYS A 461 -10.40 -19.54 -33.57
N ARG A 462 -9.56 -19.42 -32.53
CA ARG A 462 -9.91 -19.85 -31.15
C ARG A 462 -10.66 -18.76 -30.41
N SER A 463 -11.58 -19.17 -29.54
CA SER A 463 -12.20 -18.26 -28.58
C SER A 463 -11.27 -17.98 -27.40
N PRO A 464 -11.47 -16.86 -26.65
CA PRO A 464 -10.77 -16.61 -25.39
C PRO A 464 -10.79 -17.81 -24.43
N ALA A 465 -11.97 -18.44 -24.28
CA ALA A 465 -12.14 -19.60 -23.41
C ALA A 465 -11.33 -20.82 -23.86
N GLN A 466 -11.24 -21.08 -25.17
CA GLN A 466 -10.41 -22.17 -25.71
C GLN A 466 -8.93 -21.94 -25.44
N ILE A 467 -8.43 -20.72 -25.61
CA ILE A 467 -7.03 -20.36 -25.32
C ILE A 467 -6.75 -20.49 -23.83
N ALA A 468 -7.63 -19.96 -23.00
CA ALA A 468 -7.47 -20.01 -21.55
C ALA A 468 -7.47 -21.45 -21.01
N SER A 469 -8.44 -22.28 -21.46
CA SER A 469 -8.54 -23.68 -21.06
C SER A 469 -7.30 -24.46 -21.50
N ASP A 470 -6.86 -24.30 -22.75
CA ASP A 470 -5.67 -24.97 -23.27
C ASP A 470 -4.41 -24.56 -22.49
N ALA A 471 -4.20 -23.25 -22.28
CA ALA A 471 -3.04 -22.74 -21.57
C ALA A 471 -3.00 -23.20 -20.10
N VAL A 472 -4.13 -23.18 -19.39
CA VAL A 472 -4.18 -23.52 -17.96
C VAL A 472 -4.12 -25.02 -17.73
N LEU A 473 -4.85 -25.84 -18.53
CA LEU A 473 -4.89 -27.28 -18.30
C LEU A 473 -3.56 -27.97 -18.62
N HIS A 474 -2.82 -27.48 -19.60
CA HIS A 474 -1.61 -28.14 -20.07
C HIS A 474 -0.31 -27.50 -19.57
N THR A 475 -0.36 -26.34 -18.87
CA THR A 475 0.85 -25.75 -18.28
C THR A 475 1.39 -26.59 -17.12
N ARG A 476 2.71 -26.68 -17.05
CA ARG A 476 3.46 -27.28 -15.93
C ARG A 476 3.91 -26.23 -14.89
N LEU A 477 3.58 -24.97 -15.07
CA LEU A 477 3.90 -23.90 -14.11
C LEU A 477 3.17 -24.05 -12.77
N LYS A 478 2.10 -24.83 -12.70
CA LYS A 478 1.30 -25.10 -11.49
C LYS A 478 2.09 -25.91 -10.46
N ALA A 479 2.83 -26.91 -10.91
CA ALA A 479 3.50 -27.86 -10.04
C ALA A 479 4.89 -27.35 -9.62
N GLN A 480 5.10 -27.27 -8.31
CA GLN A 480 6.37 -26.97 -7.69
C GLN A 480 6.82 -28.14 -6.81
N GLN A 481 8.12 -28.37 -6.76
CA GLN A 481 8.72 -29.29 -5.80
C GLN A 481 9.26 -28.48 -4.64
N VAL A 482 8.89 -28.81 -3.42
CA VAL A 482 9.32 -28.10 -2.21
C VAL A 482 10.05 -29.03 -1.26
N ASP A 483 10.99 -28.47 -0.49
CA ASP A 483 11.63 -29.19 0.62
C ASP A 483 10.73 -29.22 1.88
N ALA A 484 11.21 -29.82 2.95
CA ALA A 484 10.49 -29.92 4.23
C ALA A 484 10.22 -28.53 4.87
N HIS A 485 10.92 -27.48 4.43
CA HIS A 485 10.77 -26.11 4.92
C HIS A 485 9.88 -25.25 3.98
N GLY A 486 9.32 -25.86 2.91
CA GLY A 486 8.48 -25.16 1.92
C GLY A 486 9.27 -24.33 0.90
N ASN A 487 10.59 -24.46 0.81
CA ASN A 487 11.38 -23.81 -0.22
C ASN A 487 11.22 -24.58 -1.55
N VAL A 488 11.06 -23.83 -2.65
CA VAL A 488 10.97 -24.46 -3.98
C VAL A 488 12.35 -24.95 -4.41
N VAL A 489 12.49 -26.25 -4.55
CA VAL A 489 13.71 -26.96 -4.95
C VAL A 489 13.66 -27.50 -6.39
N GLY A 490 12.48 -27.52 -7.03
CA GLY A 490 12.30 -27.99 -8.41
C GLY A 490 10.97 -27.56 -9.03
N GLY A 491 10.72 -28.01 -10.25
CA GLY A 491 9.56 -27.66 -11.06
C GLY A 491 9.89 -26.72 -12.20
N LEU A 492 8.93 -26.55 -13.13
CA LEU A 492 9.18 -25.78 -14.36
C LEU A 492 9.55 -24.30 -14.08
N ARG A 493 8.90 -23.66 -13.10
CA ARG A 493 9.22 -22.24 -12.75
C ARG A 493 10.70 -22.07 -12.39
N LYS A 494 11.22 -22.97 -11.52
CA LYS A 494 12.63 -22.93 -11.13
C LYS A 494 13.57 -23.23 -12.31
N THR A 495 13.21 -24.23 -13.12
CA THR A 495 14.00 -24.58 -14.32
C THR A 495 14.11 -23.38 -15.28
N LEU A 496 13.00 -22.67 -15.53
CA LEU A 496 12.99 -21.50 -16.42
C LEU A 496 13.70 -20.29 -15.81
N TYR A 497 13.52 -20.08 -14.50
CA TYR A 497 14.19 -19.00 -13.78
C TYR A 497 15.72 -19.17 -13.79
N ASP A 498 16.20 -20.35 -13.40
CA ASP A 498 17.64 -20.63 -13.33
C ASP A 498 18.30 -20.75 -14.72
N GLY A 499 17.58 -21.31 -15.69
CA GLY A 499 18.07 -21.49 -17.07
C GLY A 499 17.95 -20.25 -17.96
N GLY A 500 17.28 -19.19 -17.47
CA GLY A 500 17.18 -17.90 -18.14
C GLY A 500 16.61 -17.98 -19.56
N LYS A 501 17.08 -17.09 -20.44
CA LYS A 501 16.55 -16.95 -21.81
C LYS A 501 16.59 -18.25 -22.61
N ALA A 502 17.65 -19.01 -22.54
CA ALA A 502 17.78 -20.27 -23.31
C ALA A 502 16.71 -21.30 -22.90
N ALA A 503 16.43 -21.43 -21.61
CA ALA A 503 15.39 -22.36 -21.13
C ALA A 503 13.97 -21.87 -21.48
N VAL A 504 13.74 -20.57 -21.40
CA VAL A 504 12.45 -19.95 -21.79
C VAL A 504 12.21 -20.12 -23.30
N ASP A 505 13.20 -19.87 -24.16
CA ASP A 505 13.06 -19.98 -25.62
C ASP A 505 12.81 -21.42 -26.04
N ALA A 506 13.45 -22.40 -25.38
CA ALA A 506 13.26 -23.82 -25.64
C ALA A 506 11.97 -24.41 -25.05
N SER A 507 11.23 -23.63 -24.25
CA SER A 507 10.01 -24.12 -23.62
C SER A 507 8.82 -24.17 -24.58
N HIS A 508 8.12 -25.31 -24.61
CA HIS A 508 6.85 -25.51 -25.30
C HIS A 508 5.65 -25.55 -24.32
N ASP A 509 5.82 -25.01 -23.13
CA ASP A 509 4.71 -24.86 -22.18
C ASP A 509 3.70 -23.84 -22.74
N PRO A 510 2.40 -24.16 -22.86
CA PRO A 510 1.43 -23.31 -23.55
C PRO A 510 1.21 -21.95 -22.89
N MET A 511 1.41 -21.83 -21.57
CA MET A 511 1.30 -20.55 -20.88
C MET A 511 2.54 -19.66 -21.17
N ILE A 512 3.73 -20.27 -21.26
CA ILE A 512 4.97 -19.58 -21.70
C ILE A 512 4.85 -19.16 -23.16
N GLU A 513 4.31 -20.01 -24.04
CA GLU A 513 4.08 -19.66 -25.44
C GLU A 513 3.11 -18.48 -25.60
N LEU A 514 2.02 -18.47 -24.83
CA LEU A 514 1.07 -17.34 -24.80
C LEU A 514 1.76 -16.04 -24.34
N ALA A 515 2.56 -16.12 -23.27
CA ALA A 515 3.30 -14.95 -22.77
C ALA A 515 4.32 -14.44 -23.81
N ARG A 516 5.10 -15.32 -24.45
CA ARG A 516 6.03 -14.98 -25.53
C ARG A 516 5.34 -14.37 -26.76
N ALA A 517 4.11 -14.82 -27.07
CA ALA A 517 3.35 -14.28 -28.20
C ALA A 517 2.88 -12.82 -27.98
N LEU A 518 2.68 -12.41 -26.72
CA LEU A 518 2.16 -11.08 -26.36
C LEU A 518 3.25 -10.09 -25.91
N ASP A 519 4.34 -10.57 -25.32
CA ASP A 519 5.33 -9.70 -24.66
C ASP A 519 6.04 -8.72 -25.61
N PRO A 520 6.38 -9.05 -26.88
CA PRO A 520 7.00 -8.08 -27.79
C PRO A 520 6.16 -6.81 -28.01
N ASP A 521 4.86 -6.96 -28.22
CA ASP A 521 3.95 -5.83 -28.44
C ASP A 521 3.69 -5.05 -27.13
N SER A 522 3.58 -5.79 -26.02
CA SER A 522 3.49 -5.19 -24.69
C SER A 522 4.71 -4.33 -24.37
N ARG A 523 5.92 -4.80 -24.70
CA ARG A 523 7.16 -4.02 -24.56
C ARG A 523 7.22 -2.84 -25.53
N ALA A 524 6.72 -3.00 -26.75
CA ALA A 524 6.74 -1.93 -27.75
C ALA A 524 5.90 -0.74 -27.32
N ILE A 525 4.65 -0.98 -26.89
CA ILE A 525 3.79 0.11 -26.39
C ILE A 525 4.32 0.69 -25.07
N ARG A 526 4.84 -0.15 -24.16
CA ARG A 526 5.49 0.32 -22.92
C ARG A 526 6.67 1.26 -23.23
N ASN A 527 7.58 0.86 -24.10
CA ASN A 527 8.72 1.67 -24.49
C ASN A 527 8.28 3.01 -25.11
N LYS A 528 7.24 2.98 -25.94
CA LYS A 528 6.67 4.19 -26.54
C LYS A 528 6.14 5.14 -25.47
N VAL A 529 5.37 4.65 -24.50
CA VAL A 529 4.86 5.46 -23.38
C VAL A 529 6.02 5.97 -22.52
N GLU A 530 6.96 5.12 -22.14
CA GLU A 530 8.12 5.51 -21.32
C GLU A 530 8.98 6.60 -21.98
N THR A 531 9.15 6.55 -23.31
CA THR A 531 10.00 7.50 -24.08
C THR A 531 9.25 8.79 -24.38
N GLU A 532 8.02 8.70 -24.84
CA GLU A 532 7.30 9.83 -25.40
C GLU A 532 6.40 10.57 -24.39
N VAL A 533 6.09 9.93 -23.25
CA VAL A 533 5.24 10.49 -22.20
C VAL A 533 5.96 10.54 -20.86
N ASP A 534 6.31 9.37 -20.28
CA ASP A 534 6.80 9.29 -18.90
C ASP A 534 8.10 10.06 -18.69
N GLY A 535 9.08 9.92 -19.59
CA GLY A 535 10.35 10.63 -19.49
C GLY A 535 10.20 12.14 -19.52
N PRO A 536 9.55 12.70 -20.57
CA PRO A 536 9.22 14.11 -20.65
C PRO A 536 8.40 14.61 -19.47
N LEU A 537 7.38 13.85 -19.03
CA LEU A 537 6.52 14.23 -17.92
C LEU A 537 7.30 14.32 -16.59
N LYS A 538 8.12 13.33 -16.27
CA LYS A 538 8.99 13.35 -15.08
C LYS A 538 9.91 14.57 -15.07
N ARG A 539 10.47 14.93 -16.24
CA ARG A 539 11.28 16.13 -16.36
C ARG A 539 10.49 17.39 -16.06
N GLN A 540 9.26 17.52 -16.56
CA GLN A 540 8.40 18.67 -16.27
C GLN A 540 7.95 18.71 -14.80
N GLN A 541 7.66 17.57 -14.21
CA GLN A 541 7.30 17.46 -12.79
C GLN A 541 8.47 17.89 -11.88
N GLU A 542 9.71 17.52 -12.21
CA GLU A 542 10.91 18.00 -11.50
C GLU A 542 11.03 19.54 -11.57
N LEU A 543 10.80 20.13 -12.75
CA LEU A 543 10.81 21.59 -12.93
C LEU A 543 9.69 22.26 -12.13
N LEU A 544 8.49 21.67 -12.12
CA LEU A 544 7.36 22.16 -11.32
C LEU A 544 7.67 22.12 -9.82
N ALA A 545 8.31 21.04 -9.34
CA ALA A 545 8.74 20.94 -7.94
C ALA A 545 9.76 22.04 -7.59
N LYS A 546 10.74 22.30 -8.46
CA LYS A 546 11.71 23.40 -8.29
C LYS A 546 11.02 24.77 -8.25
N ALA A 547 10.01 24.98 -9.10
CA ALA A 547 9.19 26.20 -9.07
C ALA A 547 8.46 26.37 -7.72
N ARG A 548 7.85 25.28 -7.19
CA ARG A 548 7.20 25.28 -5.87
C ARG A 548 8.19 25.60 -4.75
N PHE A 549 9.37 24.99 -4.76
CA PHE A 549 10.41 25.27 -3.77
C PHE A 549 10.91 26.72 -3.81
N ALA A 550 11.05 27.28 -5.02
CA ALA A 550 11.45 28.68 -5.18
C ALA A 550 10.39 29.66 -4.62
N VAL A 551 9.10 29.30 -4.73
CA VAL A 551 7.99 30.18 -4.29
C VAL A 551 7.61 29.96 -2.83
N TYR A 552 7.58 28.71 -2.34
CA TYR A 552 7.04 28.35 -1.02
C TYR A 552 8.08 27.81 -0.03
N GLY A 553 9.32 27.54 -0.49
CA GLY A 553 10.32 26.81 0.30
C GLY A 553 10.05 25.30 0.32
N ASN A 554 10.88 24.59 1.06
CA ASN A 554 10.86 23.11 1.18
C ASN A 554 10.23 22.60 2.49
N GLY A 555 9.54 23.46 3.23
CA GLY A 555 8.93 23.15 4.53
C GLY A 555 7.57 22.42 4.44
N THR A 556 7.28 21.75 3.30
CA THR A 556 6.07 20.95 3.07
C THR A 556 6.41 19.48 3.09
N TYR A 557 5.40 18.61 3.22
CA TYR A 557 5.54 17.17 3.05
C TYR A 557 5.48 16.78 1.56
N PRO A 558 6.17 15.70 1.13
CA PRO A 558 6.06 15.19 -0.23
C PRO A 558 4.85 14.27 -0.39
N ASP A 559 4.39 14.07 -1.63
CA ASP A 559 3.44 13.00 -1.94
C ASP A 559 3.92 11.65 -1.40
N ALA A 560 2.97 10.82 -0.97
CA ALA A 560 3.25 9.45 -0.55
C ALA A 560 3.72 8.60 -1.73
N THR A 561 4.60 7.63 -1.45
CA THR A 561 5.27 6.81 -2.48
C THR A 561 5.49 5.36 -2.03
N PHE A 562 4.64 4.87 -1.15
CA PHE A 562 4.76 3.56 -0.48
C PHE A 562 6.09 3.42 0.27
N THR A 563 6.50 4.49 0.93
CA THR A 563 7.70 4.55 1.79
C THR A 563 7.31 5.03 3.17
N LEU A 564 8.15 4.71 4.17
CA LEU A 564 7.83 4.98 5.55
C LEU A 564 7.65 6.49 5.81
N ARG A 565 6.53 6.81 6.43
CA ARG A 565 6.10 8.17 6.80
C ARG A 565 5.60 8.20 8.24
N LEU A 566 5.56 9.40 8.78
CA LEU A 566 4.99 9.69 10.08
C LEU A 566 3.94 10.80 9.94
N SER A 567 2.71 10.53 10.35
CA SER A 567 1.67 11.54 10.53
C SER A 567 1.34 11.71 12.01
N TYR A 568 0.82 12.88 12.37
CA TYR A 568 0.36 13.17 13.72
C TYR A 568 -1.08 13.69 13.68
N GLY A 569 -1.80 13.54 14.77
CA GLY A 569 -3.19 13.95 14.89
C GLY A 569 -3.71 13.71 16.28
N THR A 570 -5.00 13.88 16.49
CA THR A 570 -5.66 13.66 17.77
C THR A 570 -6.81 12.67 17.63
N VAL A 571 -7.12 11.97 18.71
CA VAL A 571 -8.38 11.23 18.82
C VAL A 571 -9.51 12.21 18.74
N LYS A 572 -10.39 12.10 17.74
CA LYS A 572 -11.46 13.08 17.52
C LYS A 572 -12.57 12.54 16.64
N GLY A 573 -13.80 12.59 17.12
CA GLY A 573 -14.99 12.41 16.29
C GLY A 573 -15.19 13.56 15.29
N TRP A 574 -16.33 13.57 14.59
CA TRP A 574 -16.70 14.66 13.67
C TRP A 574 -18.22 14.92 13.69
N ASN A 575 -18.67 15.85 12.89
CA ASN A 575 -20.09 16.12 12.68
C ASN A 575 -20.49 15.67 11.29
N GLU A 576 -21.44 14.74 11.20
CA GLU A 576 -21.99 14.22 9.94
C GLU A 576 -23.44 14.69 9.80
N GLY A 577 -23.70 15.60 8.84
CA GLY A 577 -25.05 16.08 8.58
C GLY A 577 -25.79 16.67 9.80
N GLY A 578 -25.06 17.27 10.74
CA GLY A 578 -25.62 17.83 11.98
C GLY A 578 -25.65 16.84 13.17
N HIS A 579 -25.21 15.61 12.98
CA HIS A 579 -25.10 14.59 14.03
C HIS A 579 -23.64 14.39 14.45
N ALA A 580 -23.39 14.42 15.77
CA ALA A 580 -22.06 14.14 16.29
C ALA A 580 -21.76 12.65 16.19
N VAL A 581 -20.65 12.30 15.55
CA VAL A 581 -20.09 10.95 15.51
C VAL A 581 -19.03 10.86 16.62
N PRO A 582 -19.21 9.99 17.64
CA PRO A 582 -18.27 9.87 18.75
C PRO A 582 -16.97 9.20 18.27
N PRO A 583 -15.82 9.46 18.95
CA PRO A 583 -14.54 8.92 18.49
C PRO A 583 -14.32 7.43 18.79
N PHE A 584 -15.13 6.78 19.63
CA PHE A 584 -14.93 5.40 20.04
C PHE A 584 -16.17 4.54 19.83
N THR A 585 -15.96 3.27 19.50
CA THR A 585 -16.91 2.17 19.66
C THR A 585 -16.46 1.25 20.81
N VAL A 586 -17.34 0.37 21.23
CA VAL A 586 -17.07 -0.59 22.32
C VAL A 586 -17.50 -1.99 21.93
N VAL A 587 -16.91 -3.00 22.55
CA VAL A 587 -17.16 -4.43 22.27
C VAL A 587 -18.65 -4.77 22.31
N GLY A 588 -19.41 -4.20 23.26
CA GLY A 588 -20.86 -4.40 23.33
C GLY A 588 -21.61 -4.03 22.08
N GLY A 589 -21.15 -2.97 21.36
CA GLY A 589 -21.75 -2.51 20.11
C GLY A 589 -21.66 -3.51 18.96
N ALA A 590 -20.61 -4.36 18.92
CA ALA A 590 -20.51 -5.44 17.94
C ALA A 590 -21.66 -6.46 18.10
N PHE A 591 -22.00 -6.80 19.33
CA PHE A 591 -23.14 -7.70 19.63
C PHE A 591 -24.50 -7.05 19.34
N ASP A 592 -24.61 -5.73 19.55
CA ASP A 592 -25.85 -4.99 19.27
C ASP A 592 -26.07 -4.80 17.75
N ARG A 593 -24.99 -4.71 16.97
CA ARG A 593 -25.04 -4.59 15.51
C ARG A 593 -25.25 -5.94 14.82
N ALA A 594 -24.95 -7.07 15.47
CA ALA A 594 -25.05 -8.39 14.89
C ALA A 594 -26.51 -8.76 14.57
N THR A 595 -26.77 -9.19 13.33
CA THR A 595 -28.09 -9.64 12.85
C THR A 595 -28.21 -11.16 12.78
N GLY A 596 -27.10 -11.90 12.92
CA GLY A 596 -27.03 -13.36 12.72
C GLY A 596 -27.06 -13.77 11.23
N ALA A 597 -26.85 -12.84 10.32
CA ALA A 597 -26.73 -13.08 8.89
C ALA A 597 -25.58 -12.25 8.29
N ASP A 598 -24.90 -12.80 7.28
CA ASP A 598 -23.83 -12.15 6.53
C ASP A 598 -24.32 -10.78 5.95
N PRO A 599 -23.54 -9.68 6.06
CA PRO A 599 -22.19 -9.59 6.62
C PRO A 599 -22.12 -9.26 8.13
N TYR A 600 -23.25 -9.23 8.85
CA TYR A 600 -23.35 -8.90 10.28
C TYR A 600 -23.55 -10.15 11.14
N GLU A 601 -22.85 -11.23 10.81
CA GLU A 601 -22.83 -12.48 11.58
C GLU A 601 -21.51 -12.58 12.36
N LEU A 602 -21.61 -12.59 13.70
CA LEU A 602 -20.44 -12.83 14.54
C LEU A 602 -20.03 -14.30 14.50
N PRO A 603 -18.73 -14.63 14.57
CA PRO A 603 -18.28 -16.02 14.66
C PRO A 603 -18.68 -16.65 15.99
N ASP A 604 -18.83 -17.99 16.01
CA ASP A 604 -19.21 -18.75 17.20
C ASP A 604 -18.26 -18.54 18.39
N SER A 605 -16.98 -18.29 18.13
CA SER A 605 -15.97 -17.96 19.14
C SER A 605 -16.34 -16.70 19.95
N TRP A 606 -16.85 -15.66 19.29
CA TRP A 606 -17.31 -14.44 19.94
C TRP A 606 -18.64 -14.64 20.66
N ILE A 607 -19.60 -15.30 20.03
CA ILE A 607 -20.90 -15.58 20.62
C ILE A 607 -20.74 -16.36 21.95
N THR A 608 -19.91 -17.40 21.94
CA THR A 608 -19.66 -18.23 23.14
C THR A 608 -18.83 -17.53 24.20
N SER A 609 -18.03 -16.54 23.80
CA SER A 609 -17.19 -15.75 24.71
C SER A 609 -17.86 -14.50 25.26
N ARG A 610 -19.05 -14.14 24.82
CA ARG A 610 -19.76 -12.89 25.17
C ARG A 610 -19.72 -12.58 26.67
N ASN A 611 -19.99 -13.57 27.53
CA ASN A 611 -20.04 -13.38 29.00
C ASN A 611 -18.64 -13.23 29.64
N ARG A 612 -17.56 -13.44 28.92
CA ARG A 612 -16.17 -13.26 29.36
C ARG A 612 -15.62 -11.90 28.97
N LEU A 613 -16.18 -11.28 27.92
CA LEU A 613 -15.78 -9.97 27.42
C LEU A 613 -16.38 -8.85 28.25
N ASP A 614 -15.64 -7.77 28.45
CA ASP A 614 -16.16 -6.53 29.01
C ASP A 614 -16.83 -5.73 27.87
N PRO A 615 -18.18 -5.52 27.91
CA PRO A 615 -18.85 -4.79 26.85
C PRO A 615 -18.43 -3.32 26.74
N ALA A 616 -17.78 -2.76 27.76
CA ALA A 616 -17.27 -1.38 27.75
C ALA A 616 -15.81 -1.25 27.25
N THR A 617 -15.16 -2.36 26.92
CA THR A 617 -13.81 -2.30 26.32
C THR A 617 -13.87 -1.54 25.00
N PRO A 618 -13.02 -0.50 24.78
CA PRO A 618 -12.91 0.18 23.49
C PRO A 618 -12.56 -0.82 22.39
N MET A 619 -13.27 -0.72 21.24
CA MET A 619 -13.07 -1.63 20.12
C MET A 619 -12.37 -0.95 18.95
N ASP A 620 -13.00 0.04 18.34
CA ASP A 620 -12.41 0.86 17.30
C ASP A 620 -12.52 2.34 17.63
N PHE A 621 -11.59 3.13 17.10
CA PHE A 621 -11.63 4.58 17.33
C PHE A 621 -11.10 5.34 16.10
N VAL A 622 -11.37 6.65 16.10
CA VAL A 622 -11.00 7.53 15.00
C VAL A 622 -10.08 8.67 15.43
N THR A 623 -9.18 9.06 14.52
CA THR A 623 -8.23 10.14 14.74
C THR A 623 -8.13 11.06 13.52
N THR A 624 -7.56 12.26 13.72
CA THR A 624 -7.28 13.23 12.65
C THR A 624 -5.95 12.97 11.94
N ASN A 625 -5.29 11.83 12.16
CA ASN A 625 -4.06 11.50 11.43
C ASN A 625 -4.31 11.44 9.93
N ASP A 626 -3.47 12.10 9.16
CA ASP A 626 -3.49 12.02 7.70
C ASP A 626 -2.93 10.66 7.25
N ILE A 627 -3.81 9.82 6.69
CA ILE A 627 -3.47 8.48 6.20
C ILE A 627 -4.14 8.21 4.86
N ILE A 628 -3.58 7.29 4.10
CA ILE A 628 -4.20 6.71 2.90
C ILE A 628 -3.97 5.19 2.86
N GLY A 629 -4.52 4.52 1.85
CA GLY A 629 -4.25 3.10 1.58
C GLY A 629 -2.76 2.78 1.56
N GLY A 630 -2.36 1.66 2.21
CA GLY A 630 -0.97 1.31 2.51
C GLY A 630 -0.59 1.57 3.99
N ASN A 631 -1.29 2.49 4.68
CA ASN A 631 -1.19 2.61 6.14
C ASN A 631 -1.86 1.47 6.90
N SER A 632 -2.65 0.63 6.25
CA SER A 632 -3.16 -0.61 6.84
C SER A 632 -2.04 -1.38 7.53
N GLY A 633 -2.22 -1.73 8.82
CA GLY A 633 -1.19 -2.38 9.65
C GLY A 633 -0.19 -1.42 10.32
N SER A 634 -0.34 -0.11 10.12
CA SER A 634 0.49 0.88 10.81
C SER A 634 0.20 0.89 12.31
N PRO A 635 1.23 0.88 13.18
CA PRO A 635 1.02 1.17 14.57
C PRO A 635 0.55 2.62 14.73
N LEU A 636 -0.51 2.80 15.52
CA LEU A 636 -0.88 4.08 16.09
C LEU A 636 -0.30 4.12 17.50
N VAL A 637 0.55 5.12 17.76
CA VAL A 637 1.25 5.25 19.04
C VAL A 637 0.88 6.54 19.76
N ASN A 638 0.96 6.49 21.09
CA ASN A 638 0.81 7.65 21.97
C ASN A 638 2.11 8.50 22.04
N ARG A 639 2.13 9.55 22.86
CA ARG A 639 3.32 10.43 23.06
C ARG A 639 4.57 9.68 23.55
N ASN A 640 4.38 8.56 24.26
CA ASN A 640 5.50 7.76 24.76
C ASN A 640 6.10 6.83 23.68
N GLY A 641 5.48 6.74 22.50
CA GLY A 641 5.84 5.78 21.46
C GLY A 641 5.34 4.36 21.75
N GLU A 642 4.27 4.22 22.54
CA GLU A 642 3.64 2.95 22.90
C GLU A 642 2.45 2.68 21.99
N VAL A 643 2.24 1.42 21.58
CA VAL A 643 1.10 0.99 20.77
C VAL A 643 -0.19 1.25 21.52
N ALA A 644 -1.02 2.11 20.98
CA ALA A 644 -2.36 2.43 21.47
C ALA A 644 -3.46 1.95 20.52
N GLY A 645 -3.09 1.65 19.26
CA GLY A 645 -4.01 1.10 18.27
C GLY A 645 -3.31 0.60 17.02
N LEU A 646 -4.09 0.06 16.12
CA LEU A 646 -3.67 -0.49 14.84
C LEU A 646 -4.54 0.10 13.71
N ILE A 647 -3.96 0.92 12.84
CA ILE A 647 -4.68 1.51 11.70
C ILE A 647 -5.11 0.39 10.74
N PHE A 648 -6.38 0.41 10.36
CA PHE A 648 -6.90 -0.54 9.37
C PHE A 648 -7.72 0.12 8.25
N ASP A 649 -8.29 1.31 8.49
CA ASP A 649 -9.17 1.98 7.54
C ASP A 649 -9.11 3.51 7.68
N GLY A 650 -9.83 4.21 6.83
CA GLY A 650 -10.23 5.59 6.95
C GLY A 650 -11.75 5.72 6.84
N ASN A 651 -12.33 6.85 7.22
CA ASN A 651 -13.74 7.08 6.94
C ASN A 651 -13.97 7.42 5.46
N ILE A 652 -15.22 7.46 5.02
CA ILE A 652 -15.59 7.70 3.61
C ILE A 652 -15.02 9.02 3.05
N HIS A 653 -14.89 10.03 3.88
CA HIS A 653 -14.33 11.34 3.49
C HIS A 653 -12.82 11.28 3.24
N SER A 654 -12.12 10.31 3.83
CA SER A 654 -10.68 10.12 3.62
C SER A 654 -10.33 9.60 2.22
N LEU A 655 -11.30 9.10 1.45
CA LEU A 655 -11.09 8.60 0.08
C LEU A 655 -10.66 9.71 -0.91
N GLY A 656 -10.99 10.97 -0.63
CA GLY A 656 -10.44 12.14 -1.32
C GLY A 656 -9.02 12.51 -0.90
N GLY A 657 -8.49 11.89 0.13
CA GLY A 657 -7.19 12.19 0.75
C GLY A 657 -5.98 12.04 -0.18
N ASP A 658 -6.13 11.32 -1.29
CA ASP A 658 -5.09 11.26 -2.33
C ASP A 658 -4.82 12.63 -2.96
N TYR A 659 -5.82 13.52 -3.02
CA TYR A 659 -5.75 14.83 -3.68
C TYR A 659 -5.70 16.00 -2.71
N GLY A 660 -6.21 15.83 -1.49
CA GLY A 660 -6.22 16.85 -0.45
C GLY A 660 -6.73 16.30 0.88
N TYR A 661 -6.45 17.02 1.98
CA TYR A 661 -6.85 16.62 3.32
C TYR A 661 -7.88 17.60 3.90
N ASP A 662 -9.02 17.10 4.36
CA ASP A 662 -10.04 17.87 5.06
C ASP A 662 -9.98 17.60 6.57
N PRO A 663 -9.46 18.51 7.39
CA PRO A 663 -9.32 18.32 8.84
C PRO A 663 -10.66 18.22 9.57
N THR A 664 -11.76 18.67 8.92
CA THR A 664 -13.11 18.63 9.53
C THR A 664 -13.76 17.26 9.41
N LEU A 665 -13.52 16.54 8.31
CA LEU A 665 -14.21 15.31 7.95
C LEU A 665 -13.30 14.08 7.89
N ASN A 666 -12.05 14.20 7.40
CA ASN A 666 -11.16 13.05 7.25
C ASN A 666 -10.80 12.44 8.60
N ARG A 667 -10.99 11.13 8.74
CA ARG A 667 -10.58 10.38 9.93
C ARG A 667 -9.89 9.09 9.55
N ALA A 668 -8.78 8.81 10.23
CA ALA A 668 -8.18 7.48 10.29
C ALA A 668 -8.98 6.61 11.27
N VAL A 669 -9.13 5.32 10.97
CA VAL A 669 -9.83 4.35 11.81
C VAL A 669 -8.83 3.30 12.30
N ALA A 670 -8.84 3.04 13.61
CA ALA A 670 -7.91 2.11 14.25
C ALA A 670 -8.63 1.13 15.18
N VAL A 671 -8.15 -0.11 15.22
CA VAL A 671 -8.50 -1.08 16.28
C VAL A 671 -7.80 -0.67 17.56
N ASP A 672 -8.54 -0.60 18.68
CA ASP A 672 -7.96 -0.22 19.97
C ASP A 672 -7.06 -1.33 20.56
N SER A 673 -5.95 -0.94 21.15
CA SER A 673 -5.01 -1.88 21.76
C SER A 673 -5.63 -2.72 22.89
N ALA A 674 -6.67 -2.22 23.57
CA ALA A 674 -7.35 -2.92 24.65
C ALA A 674 -8.15 -4.13 24.15
N VAL A 675 -8.93 -3.99 23.05
CA VAL A 675 -9.68 -5.13 22.49
C VAL A 675 -8.73 -6.17 21.91
N LEU A 676 -7.57 -5.78 21.38
CA LEU A 676 -6.57 -6.73 20.85
C LEU A 676 -6.10 -7.68 21.96
N LEU A 677 -5.73 -7.17 23.12
CA LEU A 677 -5.33 -8.00 24.28
C LEU A 677 -6.50 -8.82 24.82
N GLU A 678 -7.65 -8.21 24.98
CA GLU A 678 -8.83 -8.86 25.55
C GLU A 678 -9.32 -10.02 24.66
N ALA A 679 -9.42 -9.82 23.34
CA ALA A 679 -9.84 -10.86 22.42
C ALA A 679 -8.82 -12.00 22.34
N MET A 680 -7.52 -11.69 22.22
CA MET A 680 -6.48 -12.72 22.23
C MET A 680 -6.52 -13.60 23.46
N ASP A 681 -6.73 -13.02 24.65
CA ASP A 681 -6.80 -13.79 25.89
C ASP A 681 -8.14 -14.52 26.06
N LYS A 682 -9.25 -13.79 25.98
CA LYS A 682 -10.56 -14.29 26.40
C LYS A 682 -11.32 -15.02 25.29
N VAL A 683 -11.14 -14.69 24.03
CA VAL A 683 -11.80 -15.36 22.91
C VAL A 683 -10.94 -16.52 22.42
N TYR A 684 -9.67 -16.25 22.11
CA TYR A 684 -8.79 -17.19 21.42
C TYR A 684 -7.87 -18.01 22.33
N GLY A 685 -7.83 -17.70 23.64
CA GLY A 685 -6.93 -18.38 24.59
C GLY A 685 -5.45 -18.21 24.26
N ALA A 686 -5.11 -17.10 23.59
CA ALA A 686 -3.75 -16.80 23.15
C ALA A 686 -2.90 -16.11 24.23
N GLY A 687 -3.09 -16.45 25.51
CA GLY A 687 -2.37 -15.87 26.64
C GLY A 687 -0.84 -15.88 26.50
N ARG A 688 -0.27 -16.82 25.72
CA ARG A 688 1.15 -16.81 25.34
C ARG A 688 1.54 -15.52 24.61
N LEU A 689 0.74 -15.08 23.66
CA LEU A 689 1.02 -13.86 22.90
C LEU A 689 0.83 -12.62 23.76
N VAL A 690 -0.24 -12.58 24.56
CA VAL A 690 -0.47 -11.49 25.51
C VAL A 690 0.70 -11.34 26.45
N LYS A 691 1.21 -12.48 27.01
CA LYS A 691 2.40 -12.48 27.85
C LYS A 691 3.64 -11.97 27.11
N GLU A 692 3.88 -12.39 25.86
CA GLU A 692 5.02 -11.94 25.06
C GLU A 692 5.00 -10.42 24.85
N LEU A 693 3.83 -9.83 24.58
CA LEU A 693 3.65 -8.38 24.42
C LEU A 693 3.92 -7.62 25.72
N THR A 694 3.36 -8.09 26.84
CA THR A 694 3.50 -7.43 28.14
C THR A 694 4.91 -7.58 28.72
N ASP A 695 5.55 -8.74 28.58
CA ASP A 695 6.95 -8.96 29.01
C ASP A 695 7.90 -8.08 28.20
N SER A 696 7.70 -7.95 26.88
CA SER A 696 8.51 -7.08 26.00
C SER A 696 8.38 -5.61 26.41
N THR A 697 7.18 -5.16 26.77
CA THR A 697 6.92 -3.81 27.31
C THR A 697 7.69 -3.57 28.60
N THR A 698 7.64 -4.51 29.54
CA THR A 698 8.33 -4.42 30.82
C THR A 698 9.85 -4.37 30.64
N ALA A 699 10.40 -5.14 29.71
CA ALA A 699 11.83 -5.16 29.42
C ALA A 699 12.33 -3.81 28.84
N LEU A 700 11.55 -3.16 27.96
CA LEU A 700 11.87 -1.83 27.42
C LEU A 700 11.84 -0.75 28.53
N ALA A 701 10.86 -0.79 29.44
CA ALA A 701 10.77 0.14 30.55
C ALA A 701 11.98 0.00 31.50
N ALA A 702 12.39 -1.23 31.81
CA ALA A 702 13.58 -1.51 32.63
C ALA A 702 14.89 -1.03 31.97
N GLY A 703 15.04 -1.21 30.64
CA GLY A 703 16.20 -0.73 29.87
C GLY A 703 16.32 0.80 29.87
N LYS A 704 15.21 1.52 29.73
CA LYS A 704 15.16 3.00 29.81
C LYS A 704 15.60 3.52 31.19
N SER A 705 15.20 2.84 32.27
CA SER A 705 15.58 3.22 33.65
C SER A 705 17.05 2.96 33.97
N ALA A 706 17.68 1.98 33.35
CA ALA A 706 19.11 1.65 33.53
C ALA A 706 20.06 2.61 32.75
N GLY A 707 19.60 3.19 31.64
CA GLY A 707 20.35 4.15 30.84
C GLY A 707 20.34 5.59 31.36
N THR A 708 19.53 5.90 32.38
CA THR A 708 19.38 7.23 33.01
C THR A 708 20.10 7.36 34.35
N ARG A 709 20.96 6.41 34.73
CA ARG A 709 21.79 6.47 35.95
C ARG A 709 23.25 6.72 35.62
#